data_56641772c71669f584207b4e328b722d
#
_entry.id   56641772c71669f584207b4e328b722d
#
_cell.length_a   1.000
_cell.length_b   1.000
_cell.length_c   1.000
_cell.angle_alpha   90.00
_cell.angle_beta   90.00
_cell.angle_gamma   90.00
#
_symmetry.space_group_name_H-M   'P 1'
#
loop_
_entity.id
_entity.type
_entity.pdbx_description
1 polymer ?
#
loop_
_entity_poly.entity_id
_entity_poly.type
_entity_poly.pdbx_seq_one_letter_code
_entity_poly.pdbx_strand_id
1 'polypeptide(L)'
;MELGAPACPPPPWRRRLLCSAALVLFLCLWVTSKADQQLAELPPRGWNSYDSFSWIVDENAYMQNAKILAEKLLPHGYQYAVIDFLWYRRYVDGAYTDSYGFDNIDEWGRPFPDLQRFPSSKGDKGFGQIANKVHEMGLKFGIHLMKGISTQAFNANTPILDIHTGKSYVENGREWTARDIGLVHRTCAWMPHGFMSVNTDIGAGRAFLRSLYRQYADWGVDFVKVDCIFGTDYSPKEITTVSELLREHDRPIVLSISPGTEVTTALAENISEYVNMYRITGDDWDNWKDVSSHFTVSSTFAAANKIGAMGLRGRSWPDLDMLPFGWLTDPGANQGPHRTCNLTFDEQKSQMTLWSMARSPLMYGGDLRHLDDSTLSIITNPTLLKINHYSKNNMQFHYVHGERTSIMGDSGHLSSEDLTKHDGMIVGLTSCADEKANGWFVLSQDGKSDHICRNYGTGNSKNISFCLGKTKPLLASDDVIMDNEEYQEKFHLGVVDINDSCLDASASRRQTASETNLLMFSRCKWHAKQMWELNDRGNLVSSYSRLCATVESSKEGGVTGLRAWIATGNKGEIYLAFFNLDSTNRKISARISDLEKVLGKAFVRKHSCSCTEVWSGKNLGVVTEEISAVVNPHGSVLFEMTC
;
A
#
# COMPACT_ATOMS: atom_id res chain seq x y z
N MET A 1 -32.71 -83.28 2.90
CA MET A 1 -33.19 -82.84 1.59
C MET A 1 -34.14 -81.67 1.85
N GLU A 2 -33.71 -80.49 1.85
CA GLU A 2 -34.57 -79.27 1.93
C GLU A 2 -34.34 -78.49 0.64
N LEU A 3 -35.43 -78.39 -0.15
CA LEU A 3 -35.46 -77.63 -1.38
C LEU A 3 -35.69 -76.16 -1.07
N GLY A 4 -34.68 -75.32 -1.34
CA GLY A 4 -34.80 -73.87 -1.24
C GLY A 4 -35.64 -73.27 -2.37
N ALA A 5 -36.68 -72.52 -2.05
CA ALA A 5 -37.53 -71.79 -2.98
C ALA A 5 -36.81 -70.64 -3.65
N PRO A 6 -37.02 -70.27 -4.90
CA PRO A 6 -36.39 -69.15 -5.56
C PRO A 6 -37.00 -67.83 -5.10
N ALA A 7 -36.13 -66.83 -4.80
CA ALA A 7 -36.55 -65.52 -4.44
C ALA A 7 -37.18 -64.77 -5.64
N CYS A 8 -38.36 -64.21 -5.42
CA CYS A 8 -39.03 -63.30 -6.38
C CYS A 8 -38.25 -62.03 -6.67
N PRO A 9 -38.17 -61.60 -7.94
CA PRO A 9 -37.54 -60.34 -8.26
C PRO A 9 -38.39 -59.15 -7.76
N PRO A 10 -37.76 -58.02 -7.31
CA PRO A 10 -38.51 -56.88 -6.77
C PRO A 10 -39.33 -56.19 -7.86
N PRO A 11 -40.49 -55.59 -7.51
CA PRO A 11 -41.43 -55.04 -8.47
C PRO A 11 -40.87 -53.79 -9.18
N PRO A 12 -41.26 -53.53 -10.44
CA PRO A 12 -40.65 -52.55 -11.35
C PRO A 12 -40.78 -51.08 -10.87
N TRP A 13 -41.68 -50.77 -9.93
CA TRP A 13 -41.83 -49.44 -9.35
C TRP A 13 -40.66 -49.04 -8.43
N ARG A 14 -40.01 -49.98 -7.75
CA ARG A 14 -38.79 -49.68 -6.93
C ARG A 14 -37.58 -49.22 -7.77
N ARG A 15 -37.43 -49.72 -9.00
CA ARG A 15 -36.38 -49.27 -9.92
C ARG A 15 -36.61 -47.83 -10.41
N ARG A 16 -37.87 -47.41 -10.61
CA ARG A 16 -38.21 -46.05 -11.01
C ARG A 16 -37.99 -45.02 -9.87
N LEU A 17 -38.29 -45.41 -8.63
CA LEU A 17 -38.04 -44.56 -7.46
C LEU A 17 -36.54 -44.36 -7.18
N LEU A 18 -35.71 -45.41 -7.37
CA LEU A 18 -34.25 -45.30 -7.19
C LEU A 18 -33.57 -44.45 -8.28
N CYS A 19 -34.03 -44.56 -9.54
CA CYS A 19 -33.55 -43.71 -10.63
C CYS A 19 -33.99 -42.25 -10.45
N SER A 20 -35.23 -42.01 -10.00
CA SER A 20 -35.71 -40.64 -9.71
C SER A 20 -35.01 -40.01 -8.52
N ALA A 21 -34.76 -40.78 -7.46
CA ALA A 21 -34.00 -40.31 -6.31
C ALA A 21 -32.51 -40.01 -6.65
N ALA A 22 -31.88 -40.84 -7.49
CA ALA A 22 -30.53 -40.61 -7.99
C ALA A 22 -30.46 -39.38 -8.91
N LEU A 23 -31.45 -39.14 -9.74
CA LEU A 23 -31.53 -37.96 -10.61
C LEU A 23 -31.76 -36.67 -9.82
N VAL A 24 -32.61 -36.72 -8.78
CA VAL A 24 -32.86 -35.59 -7.87
C VAL A 24 -31.62 -35.32 -7.01
N LEU A 25 -30.92 -36.36 -6.53
CA LEU A 25 -29.64 -36.19 -5.83
C LEU A 25 -28.54 -35.66 -6.74
N PHE A 26 -28.47 -36.07 -8.00
CA PHE A 26 -27.54 -35.54 -8.99
C PHE A 26 -27.87 -34.10 -9.36
N LEU A 27 -29.14 -33.75 -9.52
CA LEU A 27 -29.61 -32.37 -9.73
C LEU A 27 -29.40 -31.50 -8.47
N CYS A 28 -29.64 -32.04 -7.26
CA CYS A 28 -29.31 -31.34 -6.02
C CYS A 28 -27.79 -31.17 -5.81
N LEU A 29 -26.96 -32.13 -6.25
CA LEU A 29 -25.49 -31.97 -6.21
C LEU A 29 -24.97 -30.98 -7.28
N TRP A 30 -25.72 -30.76 -8.36
CA TRP A 30 -25.40 -29.68 -9.34
C TRP A 30 -25.93 -28.30 -8.95
N VAL A 31 -26.91 -28.25 -8.05
CA VAL A 31 -27.40 -26.99 -7.47
C VAL A 31 -26.59 -26.62 -6.19
N THR A 32 -25.78 -27.55 -5.64
CA THR A 32 -24.91 -27.25 -4.50
C THR A 32 -23.61 -26.62 -4.95
N SER A 33 -23.55 -25.39 -4.65
CA SER A 33 -22.35 -24.53 -4.55
C SER A 33 -21.69 -24.17 -5.88
N LYS A 34 -22.12 -23.10 -6.52
CA LYS A 34 -21.14 -22.05 -6.75
C LYS A 34 -20.56 -21.74 -5.36
N ALA A 35 -19.51 -22.44 -4.96
CA ALA A 35 -18.73 -22.03 -3.80
C ALA A 35 -18.42 -20.56 -4.05
N ASP A 36 -18.83 -19.70 -3.15
CA ASP A 36 -18.60 -18.27 -3.26
C ASP A 36 -17.07 -18.14 -3.38
N GLN A 37 -16.58 -17.88 -4.61
CA GLN A 37 -15.13 -17.90 -4.87
C GLN A 37 -14.51 -16.80 -4.03
N GLN A 38 -13.74 -17.21 -3.03
CA GLN A 38 -13.08 -16.29 -2.14
C GLN A 38 -12.04 -15.46 -2.91
N LEU A 39 -12.09 -14.13 -2.72
CA LEU A 39 -11.22 -13.18 -3.37
C LEU A 39 -10.00 -12.88 -2.49
N ALA A 40 -8.84 -12.77 -3.13
CA ALA A 40 -7.61 -12.35 -2.50
C ALA A 40 -7.29 -13.08 -1.16
N GLU A 41 -7.55 -14.39 -1.06
CA GLU A 41 -7.18 -15.20 0.10
C GLU A 41 -5.69 -15.10 0.44
N LEU A 42 -4.87 -14.88 -0.58
CA LEU A 42 -3.46 -14.55 -0.50
C LEU A 42 -3.24 -13.16 -1.09
N PRO A 43 -2.17 -12.46 -0.67
CA PRO A 43 -1.82 -11.17 -1.28
C PRO A 43 -1.71 -11.32 -2.80
N PRO A 44 -2.45 -10.52 -3.59
CA PRO A 44 -2.40 -10.58 -5.05
C PRO A 44 -0.98 -10.37 -5.58
N ARG A 45 -0.62 -11.11 -6.64
CA ARG A 45 0.65 -10.96 -7.36
C ARG A 45 0.40 -10.84 -8.85
N GLY A 46 1.13 -9.95 -9.49
CA GLY A 46 0.97 -9.73 -10.91
C GLY A 46 2.00 -8.81 -11.53
N TRP A 47 1.73 -8.41 -12.73
CA TRP A 47 2.41 -7.36 -13.48
C TRP A 47 1.42 -6.24 -13.75
N ASN A 48 1.89 -5.01 -13.64
CA ASN A 48 1.13 -3.81 -13.96
C ASN A 48 1.96 -2.92 -14.88
N SER A 49 1.35 -2.37 -15.92
CA SER A 49 2.06 -1.66 -16.99
C SER A 49 2.55 -0.26 -16.63
N TYR A 50 2.21 0.30 -15.45
CA TYR A 50 2.44 1.73 -15.18
C TYR A 50 3.90 2.13 -15.14
N ASP A 51 4.76 1.47 -14.35
CA ASP A 51 6.16 1.89 -14.14
C ASP A 51 7.03 1.74 -15.40
N SER A 52 6.58 0.96 -16.37
CA SER A 52 7.28 0.78 -17.62
C SER A 52 6.68 1.57 -18.78
N PHE A 53 5.39 1.82 -18.81
CA PHE A 53 4.72 2.46 -19.95
C PHE A 53 3.96 3.74 -19.58
N SER A 54 3.83 4.10 -18.30
CA SER A 54 2.88 5.13 -17.89
C SER A 54 1.49 4.82 -18.47
N TRP A 55 0.89 5.70 -19.28
CA TRP A 55 -0.40 5.44 -19.89
C TRP A 55 -0.35 5.06 -21.39
N ILE A 56 0.85 4.92 -21.98
CA ILE A 56 0.98 4.74 -23.45
C ILE A 56 1.07 3.29 -23.91
N VAL A 57 0.95 2.31 -23.01
CA VAL A 57 0.99 0.88 -23.39
C VAL A 57 -0.01 0.58 -24.50
N ASP A 58 0.41 -0.19 -25.51
CA ASP A 58 -0.46 -0.70 -26.57
C ASP A 58 -0.72 -2.21 -26.43
N GLU A 59 -1.66 -2.71 -27.22
CA GLU A 59 -2.08 -4.12 -27.19
C GLU A 59 -0.90 -5.07 -27.43
N ASN A 60 0.00 -4.75 -28.36
CA ASN A 60 1.11 -5.62 -28.71
C ASN A 60 2.12 -5.71 -27.56
N ALA A 61 2.56 -4.58 -27.01
CA ALA A 61 3.47 -4.53 -25.87
C ALA A 61 2.86 -5.21 -24.64
N TYR A 62 1.57 -4.96 -24.36
CA TYR A 62 0.85 -5.61 -23.27
C TYR A 62 0.81 -7.15 -23.45
N MET A 63 0.42 -7.64 -24.62
CA MET A 63 0.33 -9.08 -24.87
C MET A 63 1.67 -9.81 -24.82
N GLN A 64 2.75 -9.14 -25.23
CA GLN A 64 4.12 -9.68 -25.08
C GLN A 64 4.49 -9.82 -23.60
N ASN A 65 4.20 -8.79 -22.78
CA ASN A 65 4.43 -8.84 -21.35
C ASN A 65 3.57 -9.93 -20.68
N ALA A 66 2.28 -10.03 -21.03
CA ALA A 66 1.39 -11.08 -20.49
C ALA A 66 1.90 -12.49 -20.83
N LYS A 67 2.42 -12.71 -22.02
CA LYS A 67 3.02 -13.99 -22.41
C LYS A 67 4.23 -14.35 -21.52
N ILE A 68 5.17 -13.40 -21.32
CA ILE A 68 6.35 -13.62 -20.47
C ILE A 68 5.95 -13.81 -19.00
N LEU A 69 4.95 -13.06 -18.52
CA LEU A 69 4.37 -13.26 -17.21
C LEU A 69 3.88 -14.70 -17.02
N ALA A 70 3.14 -15.23 -18.00
CA ALA A 70 2.64 -16.61 -17.97
C ALA A 70 3.77 -17.63 -17.98
N GLU A 71 4.79 -17.44 -18.82
CA GLU A 71 5.92 -18.36 -18.98
C GLU A 71 6.87 -18.36 -17.78
N LYS A 72 7.22 -17.18 -17.25
CA LYS A 72 8.27 -17.04 -16.25
C LYS A 72 7.79 -16.83 -14.81
N LEU A 73 6.66 -16.12 -14.60
CA LEU A 73 6.24 -15.68 -13.27
C LEU A 73 4.96 -16.37 -12.76
N LEU A 74 4.09 -16.86 -13.64
CA LEU A 74 2.90 -17.61 -13.22
C LEU A 74 3.24 -18.84 -12.34
N PRO A 75 4.32 -19.63 -12.61
CA PRO A 75 4.75 -20.71 -11.72
C PRO A 75 5.11 -20.25 -10.31
N HIS A 76 5.40 -18.97 -10.12
CA HIS A 76 5.70 -18.32 -8.84
C HIS A 76 4.50 -17.58 -8.24
N GLY A 77 3.29 -17.77 -8.81
CA GLY A 77 2.03 -17.23 -8.31
C GLY A 77 1.69 -15.81 -8.75
N TYR A 78 2.40 -15.24 -9.71
CA TYR A 78 2.03 -13.97 -10.34
C TYR A 78 0.95 -14.22 -11.38
N GLN A 79 -0.30 -13.84 -11.05
CA GLN A 79 -1.48 -14.22 -11.83
C GLN A 79 -2.12 -13.06 -12.60
N TYR A 80 -1.96 -11.82 -12.10
CA TYR A 80 -2.66 -10.68 -12.66
C TYR A 80 -1.83 -9.97 -13.70
N ALA A 81 -2.40 -9.71 -14.89
CA ALA A 81 -1.84 -8.85 -15.92
C ALA A 81 -2.73 -7.60 -16.03
N VAL A 82 -2.21 -6.45 -15.61
CA VAL A 82 -2.99 -5.21 -15.46
C VAL A 82 -2.59 -4.19 -16.51
N ILE A 83 -3.57 -3.70 -17.29
CA ILE A 83 -3.46 -2.48 -18.08
C ILE A 83 -3.76 -1.31 -17.13
N ASP A 84 -2.74 -0.50 -16.84
CA ASP A 84 -2.91 0.62 -15.93
C ASP A 84 -3.43 1.87 -16.65
N PHE A 85 -3.27 2.97 -16.12
CA PHE A 85 -3.71 4.34 -16.26
C PHE A 85 -4.09 4.77 -17.70
N LEU A 86 -5.21 5.47 -17.84
CA LEU A 86 -5.69 6.15 -19.05
C LEU A 86 -5.73 5.30 -20.34
N TRP A 87 -6.02 4.01 -20.28
CA TRP A 87 -6.16 3.14 -21.45
C TRP A 87 -7.26 3.60 -22.44
N TYR A 88 -8.16 4.43 -22.00
CA TYR A 88 -9.23 5.05 -22.79
C TYR A 88 -8.81 6.39 -23.44
N ARG A 89 -7.65 6.97 -23.03
CA ARG A 89 -7.15 8.24 -23.56
C ARG A 89 -6.54 8.06 -24.95
N ARG A 90 -6.93 8.92 -25.89
CA ARG A 90 -6.31 8.94 -27.23
C ARG A 90 -4.85 9.37 -27.14
N TYR A 91 -3.97 8.60 -27.73
CA TYR A 91 -2.54 8.93 -27.81
C TYR A 91 -2.26 9.80 -29.03
N VAL A 92 -2.53 11.10 -28.89
CA VAL A 92 -2.39 12.12 -29.93
C VAL A 92 -1.75 13.38 -29.35
N ASP A 93 -1.22 14.27 -30.24
CA ASP A 93 -0.64 15.53 -29.80
C ASP A 93 -1.66 16.37 -29.00
N GLY A 94 -1.19 16.94 -27.89
CA GLY A 94 -2.02 17.73 -26.98
C GLY A 94 -2.76 16.91 -25.90
N ALA A 95 -2.73 15.59 -25.97
CA ALA A 95 -3.28 14.74 -24.93
C ALA A 95 -2.24 14.49 -23.82
N TYR A 96 -2.50 15.05 -22.63
CA TYR A 96 -1.68 14.85 -21.42
C TYR A 96 -2.53 14.25 -20.31
N THR A 97 -1.90 13.94 -19.17
CA THR A 97 -2.55 13.30 -18.01
C THR A 97 -3.84 14.01 -17.59
N ASP A 98 -3.84 15.33 -17.45
CA ASP A 98 -5.01 16.10 -17.02
C ASP A 98 -5.69 16.85 -18.17
N SER A 99 -5.55 16.39 -19.41
CA SER A 99 -6.20 17.02 -20.57
C SER A 99 -7.67 16.65 -20.63
N TYR A 100 -8.49 17.62 -21.02
CA TYR A 100 -9.92 17.48 -21.30
C TYR A 100 -10.19 17.20 -22.78
N GLY A 101 -11.18 16.34 -23.09
CA GLY A 101 -11.66 16.13 -24.45
C GLY A 101 -10.96 15.02 -25.25
N PHE A 102 -10.03 14.30 -24.64
CA PHE A 102 -9.25 13.26 -25.31
C PHE A 102 -9.63 11.82 -24.92
N ASP A 103 -10.58 11.63 -24.00
CA ASP A 103 -10.99 10.29 -23.58
C ASP A 103 -12.01 9.70 -24.57
N ASN A 104 -11.87 8.43 -24.88
CA ASN A 104 -12.91 7.69 -25.57
C ASN A 104 -13.97 7.27 -24.55
N ILE A 105 -15.21 7.63 -24.84
CA ILE A 105 -16.39 7.25 -24.09
C ILE A 105 -17.43 6.68 -25.05
N ASP A 106 -18.25 5.76 -24.57
CA ASP A 106 -19.41 5.29 -25.31
C ASP A 106 -20.60 6.29 -25.23
N GLU A 107 -21.72 5.93 -25.85
CA GLU A 107 -22.94 6.75 -25.85
C GLU A 107 -23.53 7.00 -24.44
N TRP A 108 -23.15 6.17 -23.46
CA TRP A 108 -23.58 6.25 -22.07
C TRP A 108 -22.56 6.94 -21.15
N GLY A 109 -21.48 7.47 -21.72
CA GLY A 109 -20.42 8.16 -21.00
C GLY A 109 -19.43 7.26 -20.26
N ARG A 110 -19.44 5.95 -20.54
CA ARG A 110 -18.50 4.99 -19.94
C ARG A 110 -17.20 4.97 -20.72
N PRO A 111 -16.02 4.90 -20.05
CA PRO A 111 -14.73 4.78 -20.71
C PRO A 111 -14.65 3.57 -21.65
N PHE A 112 -14.04 3.77 -22.82
CA PHE A 112 -13.84 2.76 -23.83
C PHE A 112 -12.39 2.78 -24.35
N PRO A 113 -11.74 1.61 -24.64
CA PRO A 113 -10.34 1.54 -25.03
C PRO A 113 -10.01 2.40 -26.26
N ASP A 114 -8.82 3.02 -26.25
CA ASP A 114 -8.31 3.71 -27.43
C ASP A 114 -8.06 2.71 -28.57
N LEU A 115 -8.80 2.86 -29.67
CA LEU A 115 -8.78 1.93 -30.79
C LEU A 115 -7.46 1.91 -31.58
N GLN A 116 -6.61 2.94 -31.42
CA GLN A 116 -5.28 2.96 -32.02
C GLN A 116 -4.33 2.09 -31.20
N ARG A 117 -4.37 2.20 -29.87
CA ARG A 117 -3.56 1.38 -28.96
C ARG A 117 -4.10 -0.04 -28.81
N PHE A 118 -5.43 -0.20 -28.79
CA PHE A 118 -6.11 -1.48 -28.57
C PHE A 118 -7.04 -1.83 -29.74
N PRO A 119 -6.50 -2.16 -30.92
CA PRO A 119 -7.28 -2.36 -32.14
C PRO A 119 -8.27 -3.54 -32.08
N SER A 120 -8.06 -4.50 -31.19
CA SER A 120 -9.00 -5.62 -31.01
C SER A 120 -10.31 -5.20 -30.32
N SER A 121 -10.36 -3.99 -29.75
CA SER A 121 -11.58 -3.43 -29.11
C SER A 121 -12.62 -2.92 -30.09
N LYS A 122 -12.34 -2.89 -31.40
CA LYS A 122 -13.28 -2.42 -32.45
C LYS A 122 -14.61 -3.18 -32.41
N GLY A 123 -15.70 -2.46 -32.67
CA GLY A 123 -17.06 -3.02 -32.77
C GLY A 123 -17.63 -3.36 -31.38
N ASP A 124 -17.45 -2.44 -30.43
CA ASP A 124 -18.00 -2.46 -29.06
C ASP A 124 -17.55 -3.65 -28.21
N LYS A 125 -16.44 -4.31 -28.61
CA LYS A 125 -15.91 -5.49 -27.91
C LYS A 125 -15.16 -5.16 -26.64
N GLY A 126 -14.76 -3.89 -26.46
CA GLY A 126 -13.92 -3.47 -25.33
C GLY A 126 -12.67 -4.35 -25.20
N PHE A 127 -12.32 -4.72 -23.98
CA PHE A 127 -11.18 -5.62 -23.74
C PHE A 127 -11.49 -7.11 -23.84
N GLY A 128 -12.69 -7.53 -24.25
CA GLY A 128 -13.10 -8.93 -24.24
C GLY A 128 -12.16 -9.88 -24.99
N GLN A 129 -11.59 -9.47 -26.12
CA GLN A 129 -10.62 -10.29 -26.85
C GLN A 129 -9.27 -10.40 -26.14
N ILE A 130 -8.79 -9.31 -25.53
CA ILE A 130 -7.55 -9.31 -24.74
C ILE A 130 -7.73 -10.19 -23.49
N ALA A 131 -8.82 -9.98 -22.74
CA ALA A 131 -9.13 -10.76 -21.56
C ALA A 131 -9.18 -12.27 -21.86
N ASN A 132 -9.85 -12.69 -22.94
CA ASN A 132 -9.89 -14.09 -23.35
C ASN A 132 -8.49 -14.66 -23.60
N LYS A 133 -7.63 -13.95 -24.35
CA LYS A 133 -6.25 -14.39 -24.59
C LYS A 133 -5.43 -14.49 -23.29
N VAL A 134 -5.64 -13.55 -22.36
CA VAL A 134 -4.99 -13.57 -21.04
C VAL A 134 -5.46 -14.78 -20.23
N HIS A 135 -6.75 -15.09 -20.25
CA HIS A 135 -7.32 -16.29 -19.60
C HIS A 135 -6.81 -17.59 -20.22
N GLU A 136 -6.66 -17.65 -21.55
CA GLU A 136 -6.08 -18.80 -22.25
C GLU A 136 -4.63 -19.09 -21.81
N MET A 137 -3.88 -18.07 -21.35
CA MET A 137 -2.55 -18.21 -20.76
C MET A 137 -2.58 -18.64 -19.28
N GLY A 138 -3.76 -18.80 -18.67
CA GLY A 138 -3.93 -19.10 -17.23
C GLY A 138 -3.79 -17.89 -16.30
N LEU A 139 -3.76 -16.69 -16.87
CA LEU A 139 -3.66 -15.44 -16.14
C LEU A 139 -5.06 -14.84 -15.86
N LYS A 140 -5.08 -13.81 -15.04
CA LYS A 140 -6.24 -12.97 -14.73
C LYS A 140 -6.04 -11.58 -15.32
N PHE A 141 -7.08 -11.03 -15.94
CA PHE A 141 -7.05 -9.73 -16.59
C PHE A 141 -7.45 -8.60 -15.64
N GLY A 142 -6.65 -7.53 -15.57
CA GLY A 142 -6.92 -6.37 -14.73
C GLY A 142 -6.87 -5.05 -15.49
N ILE A 143 -7.57 -4.05 -14.97
CA ILE A 143 -7.56 -2.68 -15.48
C ILE A 143 -7.51 -1.66 -14.33
N HIS A 144 -6.97 -0.48 -14.63
CA HIS A 144 -7.02 0.70 -13.79
C HIS A 144 -8.23 1.56 -14.16
N LEU A 145 -8.84 2.19 -13.17
CA LEU A 145 -9.99 3.06 -13.30
C LEU A 145 -9.77 4.34 -12.51
N MET A 146 -10.34 5.45 -12.97
CA MET A 146 -10.55 6.62 -12.13
C MET A 146 -11.90 6.55 -11.43
N LYS A 147 -12.06 7.24 -10.29
CA LYS A 147 -13.35 7.30 -9.57
C LYS A 147 -14.47 7.86 -10.45
N GLY A 148 -15.67 7.43 -10.20
CA GLY A 148 -16.91 8.07 -10.64
C GLY A 148 -17.08 8.19 -12.15
N ILE A 149 -17.22 9.43 -12.64
CA ILE A 149 -17.54 9.75 -14.04
C ILE A 149 -16.52 10.75 -14.62
N SER A 150 -16.21 10.60 -15.92
CA SER A 150 -15.32 11.54 -16.59
C SER A 150 -15.96 12.92 -16.80
N THR A 151 -15.14 13.96 -16.68
CA THR A 151 -15.55 15.33 -17.01
C THR A 151 -16.04 15.43 -18.46
N GLN A 152 -15.51 14.62 -19.36
CA GLN A 152 -15.94 14.57 -20.76
C GLN A 152 -17.39 14.08 -20.89
N ALA A 153 -17.77 12.99 -20.20
CA ALA A 153 -19.14 12.49 -20.17
C ALA A 153 -20.09 13.50 -19.52
N PHE A 154 -19.67 14.14 -18.42
CA PHE A 154 -20.42 15.21 -17.76
C PHE A 154 -20.70 16.38 -18.70
N ASN A 155 -19.68 16.86 -19.43
CA ASN A 155 -19.84 18.01 -20.35
C ASN A 155 -20.67 17.64 -21.60
N ALA A 156 -20.52 16.43 -22.12
CA ALA A 156 -21.35 15.90 -23.19
C ALA A 156 -22.81 15.66 -22.75
N ASN A 157 -23.03 15.62 -21.44
CA ASN A 157 -24.31 15.33 -20.80
C ASN A 157 -24.95 14.02 -21.31
N THR A 158 -24.16 12.96 -21.34
CA THR A 158 -24.58 11.63 -21.82
C THR A 158 -25.76 11.09 -21.01
N PRO A 159 -26.68 10.31 -21.61
CA PRO A 159 -27.72 9.59 -20.87
C PRO A 159 -27.08 8.52 -19.96
N ILE A 160 -27.83 8.07 -18.95
CA ILE A 160 -27.44 6.98 -18.06
C ILE A 160 -28.08 5.68 -18.54
N LEU A 161 -27.29 4.63 -18.70
CA LEU A 161 -27.80 3.32 -19.11
C LEU A 161 -28.52 2.61 -17.96
N ASP A 162 -29.75 2.22 -18.17
CA ASP A 162 -30.41 1.18 -17.38
C ASP A 162 -30.10 -0.19 -17.97
N ILE A 163 -29.28 -0.99 -17.27
CA ILE A 163 -28.84 -2.32 -17.74
C ILE A 163 -29.97 -3.36 -17.83
N HIS A 164 -31.11 -3.11 -17.17
CA HIS A 164 -32.27 -4.03 -17.18
C HIS A 164 -33.14 -3.82 -18.44
N THR A 165 -33.25 -2.58 -18.90
CA THR A 165 -34.07 -2.24 -20.06
C THR A 165 -33.27 -2.03 -21.34
N GLY A 166 -31.95 -1.79 -21.23
CA GLY A 166 -31.07 -1.41 -22.34
C GLY A 166 -31.36 -0.01 -22.90
N LYS A 167 -32.05 0.85 -22.13
CA LYS A 167 -32.44 2.22 -22.51
C LYS A 167 -31.93 3.23 -21.47
N SER A 168 -32.23 4.51 -21.73
CA SER A 168 -31.98 5.58 -20.76
C SER A 168 -32.67 5.31 -19.43
N TYR A 169 -31.95 5.54 -18.33
CA TYR A 169 -32.48 5.39 -16.97
C TYR A 169 -33.56 6.44 -16.70
N VAL A 170 -34.72 5.95 -16.28
CA VAL A 170 -35.90 6.77 -15.94
C VAL A 170 -36.29 6.53 -14.48
N GLU A 171 -36.41 7.58 -13.72
CA GLU A 171 -36.90 7.54 -12.34
C GLU A 171 -37.90 8.68 -12.14
N ASN A 172 -39.07 8.37 -11.58
CA ASN A 172 -40.18 9.32 -11.38
C ASN A 172 -40.64 10.04 -12.67
N GLY A 173 -40.59 9.36 -13.84
CA GLY A 173 -40.97 9.88 -15.12
C GLY A 173 -39.99 10.84 -15.79
N ARG A 174 -38.78 10.97 -15.21
CA ARG A 174 -37.68 11.80 -15.73
C ARG A 174 -36.52 10.93 -16.20
N GLU A 175 -35.97 11.21 -17.37
CA GLU A 175 -34.67 10.68 -17.81
C GLU A 175 -33.54 11.42 -17.08
N TRP A 176 -32.51 10.66 -16.68
CA TRP A 176 -31.36 11.17 -15.97
C TRP A 176 -30.11 11.14 -16.84
N THR A 177 -29.24 12.13 -16.65
CA THR A 177 -28.04 12.34 -17.45
C THR A 177 -26.78 12.50 -16.59
N ALA A 178 -25.62 12.52 -17.23
CA ALA A 178 -24.32 12.66 -16.58
C ALA A 178 -24.22 13.93 -15.70
N ARG A 179 -24.86 15.04 -16.11
CA ARG A 179 -24.86 16.28 -15.31
C ARG A 179 -25.67 16.19 -14.02
N ASP A 180 -26.64 15.31 -13.99
CA ASP A 180 -27.46 15.12 -12.78
C ASP A 180 -26.73 14.33 -11.69
N ILE A 181 -25.73 13.53 -12.07
CA ILE A 181 -25.04 12.60 -11.17
C ILE A 181 -23.62 13.02 -10.81
N GLY A 182 -22.93 13.79 -11.66
CA GLY A 182 -21.54 14.20 -11.43
C GLY A 182 -21.42 15.27 -10.34
N LEU A 183 -20.49 15.07 -9.41
CA LEU A 183 -20.22 15.99 -8.30
C LEU A 183 -19.02 16.88 -8.64
N VAL A 184 -19.28 18.02 -9.30
CA VAL A 184 -18.25 18.97 -9.78
C VAL A 184 -17.33 19.53 -8.68
N HIS A 185 -17.77 19.50 -7.42
CA HIS A 185 -16.97 19.92 -6.25
C HIS A 185 -16.13 18.79 -5.66
N ARG A 186 -16.17 17.58 -6.25
CA ARG A 186 -15.42 16.41 -5.84
C ARG A 186 -14.64 15.80 -7.00
N THR A 187 -13.90 16.65 -7.72
CA THR A 187 -12.95 16.22 -8.74
C THR A 187 -11.76 15.50 -8.13
N CYS A 188 -10.99 14.82 -8.94
CA CYS A 188 -9.70 14.23 -8.54
C CYS A 188 -8.71 15.35 -8.19
N ALA A 189 -8.04 15.26 -7.03
CA ALA A 189 -7.15 16.32 -6.56
C ALA A 189 -5.94 16.55 -7.48
N TRP A 190 -5.39 15.48 -8.06
CA TRP A 190 -4.22 15.55 -8.94
C TRP A 190 -4.57 15.53 -10.45
N MET A 191 -5.85 15.31 -10.79
CA MET A 191 -6.37 15.33 -12.17
C MET A 191 -7.74 16.02 -12.21
N PRO A 192 -7.81 17.33 -11.88
CA PRO A 192 -9.08 18.04 -11.67
C PRO A 192 -9.94 18.19 -12.93
N HIS A 193 -9.34 18.11 -14.14
CA HIS A 193 -10.07 18.17 -15.41
C HIS A 193 -10.47 16.78 -15.95
N GLY A 194 -10.07 15.70 -15.28
CA GLY A 194 -10.30 14.34 -15.74
C GLY A 194 -11.60 13.71 -15.25
N PHE A 195 -11.74 13.52 -13.94
CA PHE A 195 -12.82 12.76 -13.34
C PHE A 195 -13.37 13.41 -12.07
N MET A 196 -14.62 13.08 -11.76
CA MET A 196 -15.31 13.50 -10.54
C MET A 196 -16.12 12.37 -9.93
N SER A 197 -16.37 12.46 -8.62
CA SER A 197 -17.25 11.51 -7.92
C SER A 197 -18.67 11.54 -8.44
N VAL A 198 -19.38 10.42 -8.32
CA VAL A 198 -20.79 10.27 -8.66
C VAL A 198 -21.65 10.38 -7.41
N ASN A 199 -22.79 11.05 -7.51
CA ASN A 199 -23.77 11.09 -6.44
C ASN A 199 -24.46 9.72 -6.28
N THR A 200 -23.97 8.91 -5.32
CA THR A 200 -24.52 7.57 -5.02
C THR A 200 -25.75 7.58 -4.11
N ASP A 201 -26.23 8.77 -3.69
CA ASP A 201 -27.47 8.94 -2.93
C ASP A 201 -28.73 8.80 -3.78
N ILE A 202 -28.58 8.98 -5.10
CA ILE A 202 -29.68 8.90 -6.07
C ILE A 202 -29.58 7.64 -6.92
N GLY A 203 -30.74 7.15 -7.37
CA GLY A 203 -30.83 5.92 -8.18
C GLY A 203 -30.03 6.00 -9.48
N ALA A 204 -30.04 7.15 -10.15
CA ALA A 204 -29.30 7.38 -11.40
C ALA A 204 -27.80 7.25 -11.23
N GLY A 205 -27.20 7.77 -10.13
CA GLY A 205 -25.78 7.61 -9.86
C GLY A 205 -25.38 6.17 -9.64
N ARG A 206 -26.20 5.41 -8.88
CA ARG A 206 -26.00 3.95 -8.71
C ARG A 206 -26.18 3.19 -10.02
N ALA A 207 -27.15 3.61 -10.88
CA ALA A 207 -27.37 3.00 -12.19
C ALA A 207 -26.17 3.19 -13.12
N PHE A 208 -25.56 4.38 -13.12
CA PHE A 208 -24.34 4.64 -13.89
C PHE A 208 -23.19 3.70 -13.45
N LEU A 209 -22.87 3.67 -12.16
CA LEU A 209 -21.81 2.81 -11.64
C LEU A 209 -22.11 1.33 -11.90
N ARG A 210 -23.38 0.89 -11.75
CA ARG A 210 -23.80 -0.47 -12.08
C ARG A 210 -23.55 -0.81 -13.55
N SER A 211 -23.88 0.11 -14.46
CA SER A 211 -23.64 -0.08 -15.91
C SER A 211 -22.14 -0.14 -16.22
N LEU A 212 -21.32 0.64 -15.54
CA LEU A 212 -19.88 0.70 -15.69
C LEU A 212 -19.21 -0.62 -15.26
N TYR A 213 -19.48 -1.08 -14.04
CA TYR A 213 -18.89 -2.34 -13.53
C TYR A 213 -19.46 -3.57 -14.23
N ARG A 214 -20.70 -3.52 -14.70
CA ARG A 214 -21.25 -4.56 -15.58
C ARG A 214 -20.49 -4.65 -16.90
N GLN A 215 -20.19 -3.54 -17.54
CA GLN A 215 -19.36 -3.50 -18.75
C GLN A 215 -18.00 -4.17 -18.54
N TYR A 216 -17.33 -3.89 -17.41
CA TYR A 216 -16.03 -4.52 -17.11
C TYR A 216 -16.16 -6.02 -16.84
N ALA A 217 -17.21 -6.44 -16.15
CA ALA A 217 -17.50 -7.86 -15.95
C ALA A 217 -17.74 -8.58 -17.29
N ASP A 218 -18.49 -7.95 -18.21
CA ASP A 218 -18.78 -8.48 -19.54
C ASP A 218 -17.53 -8.55 -20.44
N TRP A 219 -16.57 -7.65 -20.24
CA TRP A 219 -15.25 -7.72 -20.90
C TRP A 219 -14.33 -8.80 -20.32
N GLY A 220 -14.71 -9.44 -19.21
CA GLY A 220 -13.89 -10.48 -18.58
C GLY A 220 -12.85 -9.96 -17.61
N VAL A 221 -13.02 -8.77 -17.04
CA VAL A 221 -12.11 -8.20 -16.03
C VAL A 221 -12.20 -9.01 -14.73
N ASP A 222 -11.03 -9.31 -14.13
CA ASP A 222 -10.88 -10.01 -12.84
C ASP A 222 -10.35 -9.12 -11.72
N PHE A 223 -9.81 -7.95 -12.08
CA PHE A 223 -9.16 -7.04 -11.14
C PHE A 223 -9.37 -5.60 -11.59
N VAL A 224 -9.80 -4.74 -10.67
CA VAL A 224 -9.91 -3.30 -10.89
C VAL A 224 -9.11 -2.54 -9.84
N LYS A 225 -8.24 -1.61 -10.27
CA LYS A 225 -7.57 -0.62 -9.43
C LYS A 225 -8.29 0.70 -9.63
N VAL A 226 -9.05 1.15 -8.62
CA VAL A 226 -9.80 2.41 -8.67
C VAL A 226 -8.97 3.50 -8.01
N ASP A 227 -8.63 4.52 -8.77
CA ASP A 227 -7.81 5.63 -8.32
C ASP A 227 -8.63 6.88 -7.98
N CYS A 228 -8.00 7.81 -7.27
CA CYS A 228 -8.62 9.05 -6.80
C CYS A 228 -9.85 8.85 -5.90
N ILE A 229 -9.95 7.74 -5.19
CA ILE A 229 -11.11 7.41 -4.35
C ILE A 229 -10.74 7.23 -2.87
N PHE A 230 -9.45 7.15 -2.55
CA PHE A 230 -8.94 6.87 -1.21
C PHE A 230 -7.87 7.88 -0.79
N GLY A 231 -7.47 7.91 0.48
CA GLY A 231 -6.54 8.92 1.01
C GLY A 231 -7.15 10.31 1.04
N THR A 232 -6.50 11.28 0.42
CA THR A 232 -6.98 12.68 0.32
C THR A 232 -8.31 12.81 -0.41
N ASP A 233 -8.58 11.91 -1.35
CA ASP A 233 -9.83 11.86 -2.13
C ASP A 233 -10.90 10.94 -1.52
N TYR A 234 -10.76 10.54 -0.26
CA TYR A 234 -11.59 9.56 0.41
C TYR A 234 -13.09 9.74 0.19
N SER A 235 -13.71 8.73 -0.43
CA SER A 235 -15.14 8.67 -0.74
C SER A 235 -15.76 7.36 -0.22
N PRO A 236 -16.04 7.25 1.08
CA PRO A 236 -16.48 6.00 1.70
C PRO A 236 -17.75 5.45 1.05
N LYS A 237 -18.70 6.33 0.73
CA LYS A 237 -19.98 5.94 0.15
C LYS A 237 -19.84 5.42 -1.28
N GLU A 238 -18.95 6.00 -2.07
CA GLU A 238 -18.66 5.52 -3.42
C GLU A 238 -17.92 4.17 -3.36
N ILE A 239 -16.95 3.99 -2.45
CA ILE A 239 -16.26 2.72 -2.22
C ILE A 239 -17.25 1.61 -1.83
N THR A 240 -18.12 1.86 -0.86
CA THR A 240 -19.11 0.87 -0.42
C THR A 240 -20.12 0.55 -1.51
N THR A 241 -20.58 1.56 -2.27
CA THR A 241 -21.47 1.36 -3.43
C THR A 241 -20.81 0.49 -4.50
N VAL A 242 -19.56 0.77 -4.87
CA VAL A 242 -18.82 -0.05 -5.84
C VAL A 242 -18.68 -1.49 -5.35
N SER A 243 -18.35 -1.68 -4.08
CA SER A 243 -18.25 -3.01 -3.45
C SER A 243 -19.58 -3.78 -3.51
N GLU A 244 -20.71 -3.11 -3.21
CA GLU A 244 -22.05 -3.70 -3.32
C GLU A 244 -22.36 -4.12 -4.75
N LEU A 245 -22.08 -3.24 -5.72
CA LEU A 245 -22.32 -3.53 -7.15
C LEU A 245 -21.46 -4.70 -7.65
N LEU A 246 -20.22 -4.81 -7.20
CA LEU A 246 -19.37 -5.97 -7.52
C LEU A 246 -19.88 -7.27 -6.89
N ARG A 247 -20.62 -7.21 -5.79
CA ARG A 247 -21.30 -8.38 -5.21
C ARG A 247 -22.53 -8.83 -6.03
N GLU A 248 -23.16 -7.92 -6.77
CA GLU A 248 -24.29 -8.23 -7.64
C GLU A 248 -23.88 -9.07 -8.87
N HIS A 249 -22.60 -9.05 -9.26
CA HIS A 249 -22.10 -9.78 -10.42
C HIS A 249 -21.70 -11.22 -10.09
N ASP A 250 -21.96 -12.13 -11.02
CA ASP A 250 -21.50 -13.53 -10.95
C ASP A 250 -19.97 -13.63 -11.08
N ARG A 251 -19.33 -12.67 -11.76
CA ARG A 251 -17.88 -12.65 -11.94
C ARG A 251 -17.19 -12.10 -10.69
N PRO A 252 -16.26 -12.85 -10.08
CA PRO A 252 -15.49 -12.38 -8.94
C PRO A 252 -14.40 -11.41 -9.41
N ILE A 253 -14.54 -10.13 -9.06
CA ILE A 253 -13.58 -9.07 -9.41
C ILE A 253 -12.91 -8.57 -8.14
N VAL A 254 -11.57 -8.63 -8.10
CA VAL A 254 -10.76 -8.05 -7.01
C VAL A 254 -10.84 -6.52 -7.09
N LEU A 255 -11.18 -5.88 -5.98
CA LEU A 255 -11.22 -4.43 -5.86
C LEU A 255 -9.98 -3.92 -5.12
N SER A 256 -9.16 -3.16 -5.81
CA SER A 256 -8.03 -2.39 -5.29
C SER A 256 -8.36 -0.89 -5.34
N ILE A 257 -7.97 -0.13 -4.31
CA ILE A 257 -8.22 1.32 -4.24
C ILE A 257 -6.95 2.11 -3.95
N SER A 258 -6.82 3.28 -4.58
CA SER A 258 -5.69 4.22 -4.44
C SER A 258 -6.16 5.68 -4.59
N PRO A 259 -5.26 6.69 -4.40
CA PRO A 259 -3.92 6.59 -3.85
C PRO A 259 -3.93 6.38 -2.34
N GLY A 260 -2.75 6.12 -1.75
CA GLY A 260 -2.59 5.87 -0.30
C GLY A 260 -2.11 7.08 0.49
N THR A 261 -2.16 8.27 -0.06
CA THR A 261 -1.72 9.50 0.62
C THR A 261 -2.59 9.80 1.83
N GLU A 262 -1.94 10.09 2.97
CA GLU A 262 -2.62 10.40 4.24
C GLU A 262 -3.54 9.29 4.78
N VAL A 263 -3.35 8.03 4.36
CA VAL A 263 -4.14 6.89 4.83
C VAL A 263 -3.73 6.53 6.25
N THR A 264 -4.74 6.39 7.11
CA THR A 264 -4.58 5.98 8.51
C THR A 264 -5.21 4.60 8.74
N THR A 265 -4.82 3.95 9.83
CA THR A 265 -5.45 2.68 10.25
C THR A 265 -6.95 2.83 10.52
N ALA A 266 -7.40 4.02 10.93
CA ALA A 266 -8.83 4.31 11.12
C ALA A 266 -9.60 4.39 9.79
N LEU A 267 -9.00 4.99 8.74
CA LEU A 267 -9.60 4.93 7.40
C LEU A 267 -9.67 3.49 6.89
N ALA A 268 -8.59 2.72 7.07
CA ALA A 268 -8.55 1.31 6.70
C ALA A 268 -9.59 0.47 7.45
N GLU A 269 -9.85 0.76 8.73
CA GLU A 269 -10.92 0.11 9.51
C GLU A 269 -12.28 0.23 8.83
N ASN A 270 -12.59 1.45 8.35
CA ASN A 270 -13.89 1.75 7.78
C ASN A 270 -14.12 1.13 6.40
N ILE A 271 -13.06 0.74 5.68
CA ILE A 271 -13.19 0.28 4.28
C ILE A 271 -12.65 -1.13 4.02
N SER A 272 -11.87 -1.71 4.92
CA SER A 272 -11.19 -2.99 4.65
C SER A 272 -12.15 -4.12 4.24
N GLU A 273 -13.36 -4.18 4.83
CA GLU A 273 -14.37 -5.20 4.50
C GLU A 273 -15.01 -5.03 3.11
N TYR A 274 -14.84 -3.86 2.48
CA TYR A 274 -15.42 -3.53 1.18
C TYR A 274 -14.43 -3.70 0.01
N VAL A 275 -13.14 -3.90 0.29
CA VAL A 275 -12.08 -3.96 -0.71
C VAL A 275 -11.14 -5.14 -0.50
N ASN A 276 -10.33 -5.48 -1.50
CA ASN A 276 -9.33 -6.55 -1.40
C ASN A 276 -7.90 -6.03 -1.29
N MET A 277 -7.66 -4.82 -1.76
CA MET A 277 -6.39 -4.10 -1.64
C MET A 277 -6.67 -2.63 -1.40
N TYR A 278 -5.82 -1.97 -0.63
CA TYR A 278 -5.87 -0.52 -0.45
C TYR A 278 -4.46 0.02 -0.21
N ARG A 279 -4.09 1.02 -0.98
CA ARG A 279 -2.80 1.69 -0.86
C ARG A 279 -2.71 2.39 0.49
N ILE A 280 -1.60 2.26 1.15
CA ILE A 280 -1.31 2.91 2.43
C ILE A 280 -0.16 3.92 2.35
N THR A 281 0.40 4.09 1.16
CA THR A 281 1.52 4.97 0.84
C THR A 281 1.19 5.85 -0.35
N GLY A 282 1.99 6.89 -0.59
CA GLY A 282 2.06 7.56 -1.88
C GLY A 282 2.61 6.64 -2.97
N ASP A 283 2.84 7.17 -4.17
CA ASP A 283 3.43 6.40 -5.25
C ASP A 283 4.89 6.08 -4.94
N ASP A 284 5.27 4.82 -5.19
CA ASP A 284 6.61 4.30 -4.97
C ASP A 284 7.34 4.22 -6.32
N TRP A 285 8.43 4.95 -6.41
CA TRP A 285 9.30 4.92 -7.57
C TRP A 285 10.67 4.36 -7.19
N ASP A 286 11.51 4.12 -8.19
CA ASP A 286 12.82 3.52 -8.05
C ASP A 286 13.87 4.46 -7.42
N ASN A 287 13.56 4.97 -6.25
CA ASN A 287 14.48 5.75 -5.41
C ASN A 287 14.36 5.34 -3.93
N TRP A 288 15.49 5.39 -3.23
CA TRP A 288 15.57 4.92 -1.85
C TRP A 288 14.67 5.72 -0.87
N LYS A 289 14.44 7.01 -1.13
CA LYS A 289 13.61 7.84 -0.28
C LYS A 289 12.17 7.33 -0.24
N ASP A 290 11.62 6.93 -1.38
CA ASP A 290 10.28 6.36 -1.46
C ASP A 290 10.24 5.02 -0.71
N VAL A 291 11.14 4.08 -1.04
CA VAL A 291 11.23 2.77 -0.37
C VAL A 291 11.38 2.90 1.15
N SER A 292 12.28 3.77 1.62
CA SER A 292 12.54 3.94 3.05
C SER A 292 11.35 4.54 3.82
N SER A 293 10.49 5.31 3.16
CA SER A 293 9.28 5.88 3.76
C SER A 293 8.25 4.82 4.17
N HIS A 294 8.30 3.63 3.57
CA HIS A 294 7.34 2.55 3.78
C HIS A 294 7.52 1.79 5.10
N PHE A 295 8.71 1.84 5.72
CA PHE A 295 9.00 1.07 6.93
C PHE A 295 8.09 1.42 8.11
N THR A 296 7.85 2.72 8.34
CA THR A 296 7.03 3.17 9.47
C THR A 296 5.54 2.89 9.23
N VAL A 297 5.03 3.19 8.04
CA VAL A 297 3.62 2.96 7.73
C VAL A 297 3.28 1.47 7.75
N SER A 298 4.12 0.60 7.16
CA SER A 298 3.89 -0.84 7.17
C SER A 298 3.85 -1.42 8.59
N SER A 299 4.76 -0.96 9.48
CA SER A 299 4.76 -1.40 10.88
C SER A 299 3.52 -0.97 11.63
N THR A 300 3.01 0.25 11.37
CA THR A 300 1.77 0.77 11.97
C THR A 300 0.55 -0.07 11.57
N PHE A 301 0.44 -0.44 10.29
CA PHE A 301 -0.66 -1.29 9.81
C PHE A 301 -0.56 -2.74 10.30
N ALA A 302 0.66 -3.27 10.44
CA ALA A 302 0.88 -4.58 11.03
C ALA A 302 0.46 -4.60 12.52
N ALA A 303 0.90 -3.61 13.30
CA ALA A 303 0.53 -3.46 14.72
C ALA A 303 -1.00 -3.30 14.92
N ALA A 304 -1.69 -2.68 13.97
CA ALA A 304 -3.15 -2.55 13.96
C ALA A 304 -3.89 -3.81 13.46
N ASN A 305 -3.21 -4.93 13.23
CA ASN A 305 -3.78 -6.19 12.72
C ASN A 305 -4.54 -6.04 11.38
N LYS A 306 -4.03 -5.20 10.48
CA LYS A 306 -4.66 -4.96 9.17
C LYS A 306 -4.19 -5.90 8.08
N ILE A 307 -3.12 -6.65 8.30
CA ILE A 307 -2.59 -7.62 7.33
C ILE A 307 -3.56 -8.80 7.19
N GLY A 308 -4.16 -8.95 6.00
CA GLY A 308 -5.09 -10.04 5.70
C GLY A 308 -6.39 -9.98 6.50
N ALA A 309 -6.87 -8.77 6.82
CA ALA A 309 -8.17 -8.56 7.46
C ALA A 309 -9.33 -9.07 6.58
N MET A 310 -10.56 -9.04 7.10
CA MET A 310 -11.75 -9.35 6.30
C MET A 310 -11.85 -8.36 5.12
N GLY A 311 -12.21 -8.85 3.94
CA GLY A 311 -12.31 -8.09 2.70
C GLY A 311 -13.55 -8.40 1.88
N LEU A 312 -13.63 -7.83 0.69
CA LEU A 312 -14.68 -8.10 -0.27
C LEU A 312 -14.68 -9.57 -0.68
N ARG A 313 -15.67 -10.35 -0.24
CA ARG A 313 -15.76 -11.80 -0.52
C ARG A 313 -14.51 -12.62 -0.17
N GLY A 314 -13.64 -12.13 0.75
CA GLY A 314 -12.39 -12.80 1.09
C GLY A 314 -11.51 -11.97 1.99
N ARG A 315 -10.30 -11.62 1.53
CA ARG A 315 -9.30 -10.87 2.31
C ARG A 315 -9.04 -9.49 1.76
N SER A 316 -8.50 -8.64 2.63
CA SER A 316 -8.06 -7.27 2.35
C SER A 316 -6.62 -7.07 2.79
N TRP A 317 -5.82 -6.45 1.94
CA TRP A 317 -4.37 -6.31 2.11
C TRP A 317 -3.94 -4.84 2.03
N PRO A 318 -3.23 -4.34 3.05
CA PRO A 318 -2.50 -3.08 2.93
C PRO A 318 -1.48 -3.18 1.79
N ASP A 319 -1.53 -2.24 0.85
CA ASP A 319 -0.71 -2.24 -0.35
C ASP A 319 0.38 -1.18 -0.24
N LEU A 320 1.62 -1.61 -0.32
CA LEU A 320 2.82 -0.77 -0.28
C LEU A 320 3.22 -0.22 -1.65
N ASP A 321 2.40 -0.44 -2.66
CA ASP A 321 2.64 -0.12 -4.07
C ASP A 321 3.47 -1.15 -4.83
N MET A 322 3.79 -0.81 -6.06
CA MET A 322 4.41 -1.68 -7.04
C MET A 322 5.89 -1.95 -6.73
N LEU A 323 6.48 -2.85 -7.51
CA LEU A 323 7.91 -3.15 -7.49
C LEU A 323 8.53 -2.57 -8.78
N PRO A 324 9.07 -1.32 -8.73
CA PRO A 324 9.64 -0.63 -9.89
C PRO A 324 11.05 -1.16 -10.20
N PHE A 325 11.17 -2.45 -10.55
CA PHE A 325 12.44 -3.09 -10.87
C PHE A 325 12.59 -3.35 -12.36
N GLY A 326 13.82 -3.54 -12.81
CA GLY A 326 14.14 -3.90 -14.20
C GLY A 326 14.10 -2.71 -15.15
N TRP A 327 13.36 -2.82 -16.26
CA TRP A 327 13.31 -1.84 -17.35
C TRP A 327 12.09 -0.95 -17.23
N LEU A 328 12.30 0.35 -17.03
CA LEU A 328 11.28 1.32 -16.57
C LEU A 328 11.20 2.55 -17.49
N THR A 329 10.12 3.33 -17.32
CA THR A 329 10.03 4.73 -17.75
C THR A 329 10.28 5.70 -16.58
N ASP A 330 10.25 7.01 -16.84
CA ASP A 330 10.29 8.01 -15.78
C ASP A 330 8.88 8.38 -15.31
N PRO A 331 8.72 8.84 -14.05
CA PRO A 331 7.45 9.31 -13.54
C PRO A 331 6.78 10.34 -14.45
N GLY A 332 5.54 10.06 -14.89
CA GLY A 332 4.78 10.94 -15.76
C GLY A 332 5.30 11.08 -17.20
N ALA A 333 6.35 10.36 -17.57
CA ALA A 333 6.86 10.36 -18.96
C ALA A 333 6.03 9.44 -19.86
N ASN A 334 5.81 9.89 -21.10
CA ASN A 334 5.02 9.15 -22.10
C ASN A 334 5.89 8.66 -23.24
N GLN A 335 7.06 8.13 -22.93
CA GLN A 335 8.05 7.64 -23.92
C GLN A 335 8.27 6.12 -23.86
N GLY A 336 7.58 5.44 -22.96
CA GLY A 336 7.74 4.02 -22.72
C GLY A 336 9.02 3.67 -21.96
N PRO A 337 9.30 2.37 -21.78
CA PRO A 337 10.45 1.89 -21.03
C PRO A 337 11.75 2.17 -21.77
N HIS A 338 12.71 2.85 -21.13
CA HIS A 338 13.93 3.31 -21.76
C HIS A 338 15.18 3.29 -20.86
N ARG A 339 15.03 2.97 -19.58
CA ARG A 339 16.12 2.90 -18.61
C ARG A 339 15.99 1.76 -17.62
N THR A 340 17.09 1.38 -17.00
CA THR A 340 17.08 0.45 -15.87
C THR A 340 16.66 1.15 -14.58
N CYS A 341 16.18 0.34 -13.63
CA CYS A 341 15.88 0.77 -12.27
C CYS A 341 17.09 1.43 -11.59
N ASN A 342 16.87 2.57 -10.92
CA ASN A 342 17.92 3.32 -10.22
C ASN A 342 18.26 2.75 -8.84
N LEU A 343 17.41 1.89 -8.26
CA LEU A 343 17.71 1.24 -6.99
C LEU A 343 18.89 0.29 -7.14
N THR A 344 19.83 0.37 -6.22
CA THR A 344 20.89 -0.62 -6.09
C THR A 344 20.32 -2.02 -5.82
N PHE A 345 21.10 -3.05 -6.06
CA PHE A 345 20.69 -4.43 -5.82
C PHE A 345 20.30 -4.68 -4.34
N ASP A 346 21.00 -4.05 -3.40
CA ASP A 346 20.69 -4.14 -1.98
C ASP A 346 19.38 -3.41 -1.61
N GLU A 347 19.08 -2.27 -2.23
CA GLU A 347 17.83 -1.55 -2.06
C GLU A 347 16.64 -2.35 -2.63
N GLN A 348 16.78 -2.96 -3.80
CA GLN A 348 15.76 -3.85 -4.37
C GLN A 348 15.49 -5.07 -3.46
N LYS A 349 16.53 -5.68 -2.89
CA LYS A 349 16.37 -6.75 -1.88
C LYS A 349 15.66 -6.24 -0.64
N SER A 350 15.97 -5.05 -0.16
CA SER A 350 15.32 -4.46 1.00
C SER A 350 13.84 -4.20 0.74
N GLN A 351 13.50 -3.63 -0.41
CA GLN A 351 12.11 -3.44 -0.81
C GLN A 351 11.37 -4.78 -0.88
N MET A 352 11.88 -5.76 -1.61
CA MET A 352 11.23 -7.07 -1.74
C MET A 352 11.10 -7.80 -0.39
N THR A 353 12.10 -7.65 0.51
CA THR A 353 12.05 -8.22 1.85
C THR A 353 10.96 -7.57 2.68
N LEU A 354 10.86 -6.22 2.70
CA LEU A 354 9.82 -5.52 3.45
C LEU A 354 8.42 -5.85 2.92
N TRP A 355 8.19 -5.78 1.58
CA TRP A 355 6.89 -6.15 0.98
C TRP A 355 6.48 -7.58 1.33
N SER A 356 7.45 -8.51 1.36
CA SER A 356 7.18 -9.89 1.77
C SER A 356 6.87 -10.02 3.26
N MET A 357 7.63 -9.36 4.13
CA MET A 357 7.40 -9.39 5.58
C MET A 357 6.10 -8.68 5.98
N ALA A 358 5.73 -7.60 5.30
CA ALA A 358 4.45 -6.90 5.49
C ALA A 358 3.28 -7.60 4.78
N ARG A 359 3.52 -8.67 4.02
CA ARG A 359 2.53 -9.35 3.19
C ARG A 359 1.75 -8.39 2.27
N SER A 360 2.44 -7.40 1.72
CA SER A 360 1.90 -6.53 0.69
C SER A 360 1.62 -7.32 -0.59
N PRO A 361 0.62 -6.96 -1.37
CA PRO A 361 0.56 -7.37 -2.77
C PRO A 361 1.89 -7.16 -3.49
N LEU A 362 2.22 -8.02 -4.47
CA LEU A 362 3.45 -7.95 -5.23
C LEU A 362 3.12 -7.69 -6.71
N MET A 363 3.10 -6.42 -7.10
CA MET A 363 2.80 -6.00 -8.47
C MET A 363 4.10 -5.51 -9.12
N TYR A 364 4.70 -6.35 -9.98
CA TYR A 364 5.91 -5.99 -10.73
C TYR A 364 5.59 -4.95 -11.80
N GLY A 365 6.39 -3.89 -11.88
CA GLY A 365 6.13 -2.74 -12.76
C GLY A 365 7.01 -2.66 -14.00
N GLY A 366 8.15 -3.38 -14.04
CA GLY A 366 9.08 -3.33 -15.16
C GLY A 366 8.60 -4.03 -16.43
N ASP A 367 9.16 -3.65 -17.58
CA ASP A 367 8.91 -4.30 -18.85
C ASP A 367 9.52 -5.71 -18.87
N LEU A 368 8.66 -6.73 -18.84
CA LEU A 368 9.06 -8.13 -18.79
C LEU A 368 9.84 -8.60 -20.02
N ARG A 369 9.75 -7.89 -21.15
CA ARG A 369 10.55 -8.19 -22.37
C ARG A 369 12.05 -7.97 -22.14
N HIS A 370 12.40 -7.20 -21.11
CA HIS A 370 13.77 -6.90 -20.69
C HIS A 370 14.08 -7.42 -19.28
N LEU A 371 13.35 -8.44 -18.81
CA LEU A 371 13.55 -9.03 -17.49
C LEU A 371 14.90 -9.75 -17.41
N ASP A 372 15.82 -9.20 -16.62
CA ASP A 372 17.14 -9.77 -16.35
C ASP A 372 17.14 -10.83 -15.23
N ASP A 373 18.19 -11.65 -15.18
CA ASP A 373 18.27 -12.75 -14.21
C ASP A 373 18.38 -12.27 -12.76
N SER A 374 18.98 -11.10 -12.51
CA SER A 374 19.12 -10.55 -11.18
C SER A 374 17.78 -10.10 -10.64
N THR A 375 16.99 -9.36 -11.41
CA THR A 375 15.62 -8.98 -11.09
C THR A 375 14.75 -10.22 -10.92
N LEU A 376 14.83 -11.19 -11.84
CA LEU A 376 14.08 -12.43 -11.75
C LEU A 376 14.39 -13.16 -10.43
N SER A 377 15.66 -13.26 -10.03
CA SER A 377 16.07 -13.92 -8.78
C SER A 377 15.48 -13.26 -7.52
N ILE A 378 15.31 -11.94 -7.54
CA ILE A 378 14.68 -11.19 -6.42
C ILE A 378 13.20 -11.50 -6.34
N ILE A 379 12.44 -11.28 -7.42
CA ILE A 379 10.99 -11.38 -7.42
C ILE A 379 10.47 -12.83 -7.37
N THR A 380 11.32 -13.82 -7.64
CA THR A 380 10.97 -15.24 -7.55
C THR A 380 11.63 -15.98 -6.39
N ASN A 381 12.29 -15.27 -5.46
CA ASN A 381 12.92 -15.89 -4.30
C ASN A 381 11.89 -16.73 -3.51
N PRO A 382 12.07 -18.06 -3.40
CA PRO A 382 11.05 -18.96 -2.87
C PRO A 382 10.71 -18.70 -1.40
N THR A 383 11.69 -18.30 -0.59
CA THR A 383 11.46 -18.01 0.84
C THR A 383 10.66 -16.72 0.99
N LEU A 384 10.99 -15.67 0.24
CA LEU A 384 10.22 -14.41 0.27
C LEU A 384 8.78 -14.62 -0.20
N LEU A 385 8.60 -15.37 -1.28
CA LEU A 385 7.26 -15.70 -1.78
C LEU A 385 6.47 -16.55 -0.79
N LYS A 386 7.13 -17.46 -0.05
CA LYS A 386 6.52 -18.25 1.03
C LYS A 386 6.11 -17.37 2.22
N ILE A 387 6.95 -16.42 2.63
CA ILE A 387 6.63 -15.45 3.68
C ILE A 387 5.41 -14.63 3.27
N ASN A 388 5.44 -14.04 2.10
CA ASN A 388 4.34 -13.21 1.57
C ASN A 388 3.01 -13.98 1.53
N HIS A 389 3.00 -15.28 1.16
CA HIS A 389 1.78 -16.09 1.06
C HIS A 389 1.26 -16.58 2.41
N TYR A 390 2.15 -17.12 3.29
CA TYR A 390 1.69 -17.99 4.37
C TYR A 390 2.13 -17.58 5.76
N SER A 391 2.98 -16.55 5.89
CA SER A 391 3.46 -16.16 7.21
C SER A 391 2.37 -15.57 8.09
N LYS A 392 2.60 -15.64 9.39
CA LYS A 392 1.77 -15.10 10.46
C LYS A 392 2.66 -14.34 11.44
N ASN A 393 2.03 -13.59 12.35
CA ASN A 393 2.75 -12.80 13.35
C ASN A 393 3.73 -11.81 12.71
N ASN A 394 3.36 -11.27 11.55
CA ASN A 394 4.15 -10.29 10.81
C ASN A 394 4.15 -8.97 11.56
N MET A 395 5.29 -8.56 12.08
CA MET A 395 5.41 -7.32 12.82
C MET A 395 6.84 -6.78 12.83
N GLN A 396 6.99 -5.50 13.13
CA GLN A 396 8.29 -4.94 13.41
C GLN A 396 8.86 -5.55 14.70
N PHE A 397 10.14 -5.91 14.66
CA PHE A 397 10.88 -6.46 15.80
C PHE A 397 11.78 -5.37 16.40
N HIS A 398 11.49 -4.95 17.63
CA HIS A 398 12.12 -3.78 18.24
C HIS A 398 13.42 -4.11 19.00
N TYR A 399 13.72 -5.38 19.28
CA TYR A 399 14.88 -5.81 20.09
C TYR A 399 16.10 -6.02 19.21
N VAL A 400 16.60 -4.97 18.54
CA VAL A 400 17.82 -5.01 17.73
C VAL A 400 18.87 -4.07 18.28
N HIS A 401 20.11 -4.51 18.16
CA HIS A 401 21.29 -3.73 18.51
C HIS A 401 22.12 -3.49 17.26
N GLY A 402 22.79 -2.35 17.16
CA GLY A 402 23.63 -2.05 16.01
C GLY A 402 24.90 -1.29 16.40
N GLU A 403 25.99 -1.65 15.74
CA GLU A 403 27.28 -0.99 15.87
C GLU A 403 27.73 -0.46 14.50
N ARG A 404 28.36 0.71 14.46
CA ARG A 404 29.08 1.17 13.27
C ARG A 404 30.31 0.27 13.08
N THR A 405 30.43 -0.38 11.94
CA THR A 405 31.66 -1.05 11.58
C THR A 405 32.65 0.02 11.09
N SER A 406 33.62 0.38 11.93
CA SER A 406 34.75 1.17 11.48
C SER A 406 35.56 0.35 10.48
N ILE A 407 35.60 0.75 9.24
CA ILE A 407 36.63 0.32 8.30
C ILE A 407 37.92 0.93 8.84
N MET A 408 38.88 0.12 9.29
CA MET A 408 40.23 0.59 9.58
C MET A 408 40.84 1.17 8.31
N GLY A 409 41.02 2.50 8.30
CA GLY A 409 41.75 3.21 7.23
C GLY A 409 41.06 4.48 6.78
N ASP A 410 40.90 5.45 7.66
CA ASP A 410 41.27 6.84 7.35
C ASP A 410 41.28 7.69 8.66
N SER A 411 42.46 8.22 9.00
CA SER A 411 42.64 9.18 10.07
C SER A 411 42.24 10.58 9.58
N GLY A 412 40.93 10.77 9.37
CA GLY A 412 40.33 12.08 9.09
C GLY A 412 39.81 12.69 10.36
N HIS A 413 40.26 13.90 10.69
CA HIS A 413 39.78 14.74 11.78
C HIS A 413 38.24 14.78 11.81
N LEU A 414 37.64 14.30 12.89
CA LEU A 414 36.24 14.57 13.25
C LEU A 414 36.09 16.07 13.49
N SER A 415 35.38 16.75 12.62
CA SER A 415 34.98 18.16 12.84
C SER A 415 33.90 18.20 13.92
N SER A 416 33.91 19.32 14.68
CA SER A 416 32.93 19.58 15.75
C SER A 416 31.47 19.66 15.29
N GLU A 417 31.18 19.48 14.01
CA GLU A 417 29.85 19.52 13.41
C GLU A 417 29.11 18.16 13.48
N ASP A 418 29.81 17.07 13.79
CA ASP A 418 29.20 15.74 13.89
C ASP A 418 28.44 15.48 15.21
N LEU A 419 28.43 16.42 16.13
CA LEU A 419 27.82 16.31 17.46
C LEU A 419 26.33 16.73 17.52
N THR A 420 25.75 17.23 16.43
CA THR A 420 24.34 17.67 16.36
C THR A 420 23.39 16.63 15.81
N LYS A 421 23.83 15.42 15.52
CA LYS A 421 22.93 14.32 15.13
C LYS A 421 22.27 13.77 16.39
N HIS A 422 20.97 13.94 16.47
CA HIS A 422 20.05 13.51 17.52
C HIS A 422 19.96 11.97 17.69
N ASP A 423 21.08 11.32 17.96
CA ASP A 423 21.13 9.86 18.16
C ASP A 423 20.35 9.45 19.42
N GLY A 424 19.22 8.83 19.25
CA GLY A 424 18.49 8.13 20.32
C GLY A 424 17.42 8.95 21.05
N MET A 425 16.97 10.10 20.54
CA MET A 425 15.89 10.89 21.11
C MET A 425 14.63 10.82 20.29
N ILE A 426 13.49 10.61 20.96
CA ILE A 426 12.16 10.53 20.35
C ILE A 426 11.32 11.65 20.92
N VAL A 427 10.65 12.41 20.05
CA VAL A 427 9.64 13.38 20.46
C VAL A 427 8.27 12.72 20.46
N GLY A 428 7.57 12.79 21.56
CA GLY A 428 6.24 12.24 21.75
C GLY A 428 5.23 13.29 22.17
N LEU A 429 3.95 12.93 22.25
CA LEU A 429 2.86 13.74 22.78
C LEU A 429 2.37 13.16 24.11
N THR A 430 2.22 14.03 25.11
CA THR A 430 1.63 13.70 26.40
C THR A 430 0.63 14.76 26.84
N SER A 431 -0.09 14.53 27.94
CA SER A 431 -0.91 15.56 28.56
C SER A 431 -0.03 16.74 29.01
N CYS A 432 -0.48 17.98 28.77
CA CYS A 432 0.23 19.16 29.26
C CYS A 432 0.26 19.29 30.79
N ALA A 433 -0.47 18.46 31.50
CA ALA A 433 -0.41 18.32 32.96
C ALA A 433 0.69 17.36 33.43
N ASP A 434 1.29 16.58 32.51
CA ASP A 434 2.39 15.66 32.81
C ASP A 434 3.68 16.46 33.00
N GLU A 435 4.40 16.18 34.09
CA GLU A 435 5.71 16.82 34.36
C GLU A 435 6.73 16.61 33.24
N LYS A 436 6.60 15.52 32.48
CA LYS A 436 7.42 15.24 31.31
C LYS A 436 7.21 16.21 30.14
N ALA A 437 6.13 16.99 30.14
CA ALA A 437 5.86 17.99 29.12
C ALA A 437 6.60 19.31 29.35
N ASN A 438 7.09 19.55 30.56
CA ASN A 438 7.70 20.81 30.97
C ASN A 438 9.18 20.92 30.56
N GLY A 439 9.71 22.14 30.57
CA GLY A 439 11.13 22.40 30.43
C GLY A 439 11.62 22.71 29.02
N TRP A 440 10.73 23.06 28.11
CA TRP A 440 11.09 23.65 26.83
C TRP A 440 11.40 25.13 26.99
N PHE A 441 12.43 25.61 26.30
CA PHE A 441 12.88 27.02 26.34
C PHE A 441 13.41 27.47 24.98
N VAL A 442 13.43 28.77 24.75
CA VAL A 442 14.00 29.37 23.55
C VAL A 442 15.50 29.56 23.76
N LEU A 443 16.31 29.06 22.84
CA LEU A 443 17.73 29.34 22.74
C LEU A 443 17.95 30.23 21.51
N SER A 444 18.32 31.48 21.73
CA SER A 444 18.68 32.39 20.64
C SER A 444 20.19 32.34 20.44
N GLN A 445 20.65 31.89 19.28
CA GLN A 445 22.04 32.00 18.86
C GLN A 445 22.13 33.07 17.75
N ASP A 446 22.96 34.09 17.97
CA ASP A 446 23.33 35.12 16.99
C ASP A 446 22.19 35.98 16.40
N GLY A 447 21.03 36.07 17.05
CA GLY A 447 19.96 37.00 16.67
C GLY A 447 19.28 36.69 15.31
N LYS A 448 19.54 35.52 14.70
CA LYS A 448 19.02 35.16 13.38
C LYS A 448 18.13 33.90 13.34
N SER A 449 18.27 33.00 14.28
CA SER A 449 17.37 31.81 14.34
C SER A 449 17.12 31.39 15.78
N ASP A 450 15.86 31.33 16.16
CA ASP A 450 15.46 30.81 17.46
C ASP A 450 15.38 29.28 17.40
N HIS A 451 15.95 28.62 18.40
CA HIS A 451 15.79 27.18 18.61
C HIS A 451 14.92 26.97 19.84
N ILE A 452 14.02 25.98 19.74
CA ILE A 452 13.23 25.51 20.88
C ILE A 452 13.94 24.29 21.44
N CYS A 453 14.47 24.42 22.64
CA CYS A 453 15.35 23.42 23.26
C CYS A 453 14.75 22.85 24.54
N ARG A 454 15.15 21.64 24.90
CA ARG A 454 14.89 21.02 26.19
C ARG A 454 16.14 20.31 26.70
N ASN A 455 16.45 20.55 27.96
CA ASN A 455 17.57 19.87 28.64
C ASN A 455 17.12 18.54 29.22
N TYR A 456 17.99 17.52 29.10
CA TYR A 456 17.79 16.24 29.77
C TYR A 456 19.12 15.70 30.28
N GLY A 457 19.08 15.04 31.44
CA GLY A 457 20.26 14.41 32.05
C GLY A 457 19.95 14.07 33.50
N THR A 458 20.33 12.87 33.94
CA THR A 458 20.31 12.45 35.34
C THR A 458 21.72 12.44 35.87
N GLY A 459 22.04 13.41 36.77
CA GLY A 459 23.22 13.40 37.65
C GLY A 459 24.57 13.46 36.97
N ASN A 460 25.40 14.41 37.32
CA ASN A 460 26.85 14.62 37.04
C ASN A 460 27.39 14.46 35.60
N SER A 461 26.57 14.29 34.58
CA SER A 461 26.96 14.32 33.17
C SER A 461 26.56 15.66 32.54
N LYS A 462 27.39 16.18 31.63
CA LYS A 462 27.13 17.41 30.88
C LYS A 462 25.69 17.47 30.42
N ASN A 463 24.98 18.59 30.68
CA ASN A 463 23.63 18.84 30.17
C ASN A 463 23.61 18.68 28.65
N ILE A 464 22.90 17.69 28.19
CA ILE A 464 22.65 17.52 26.76
C ILE A 464 21.33 18.22 26.46
N SER A 465 21.30 19.10 25.46
CA SER A 465 20.09 19.78 25.01
C SER A 465 19.60 19.17 23.69
N PHE A 466 18.31 18.84 23.64
CA PHE A 466 17.62 18.51 22.40
C PHE A 466 17.00 19.79 21.86
N CYS A 467 17.33 20.18 20.62
CA CYS A 467 16.87 21.43 20.01
C CYS A 467 16.16 21.18 18.66
N LEU A 468 15.12 21.95 18.43
CA LEU A 468 14.37 22.02 17.17
C LEU A 468 14.50 23.45 16.62
N GLY A 469 14.71 23.58 15.31
CA GLY A 469 14.76 24.88 14.64
C GLY A 469 13.35 25.49 14.52
N LYS A 470 13.19 26.74 14.97
CA LYS A 470 11.97 27.50 14.76
C LYS A 470 12.00 28.10 13.36
N THR A 471 11.09 27.70 12.51
CA THR A 471 10.96 28.26 11.17
C THR A 471 9.72 29.13 11.07
N LYS A 472 9.88 30.31 10.45
CA LYS A 472 8.70 31.10 10.07
C LYS A 472 7.96 30.35 8.98
N PRO A 473 6.61 30.34 9.02
CA PRO A 473 5.82 29.74 7.96
C PRO A 473 6.20 30.37 6.62
N LEU A 474 6.50 29.55 5.62
CA LEU A 474 6.61 30.01 4.23
C LEU A 474 5.21 30.44 3.80
N LEU A 475 4.99 31.73 3.63
CA LEU A 475 3.78 32.26 3.01
C LEU A 475 3.75 31.72 1.58
N ALA A 476 2.71 30.94 1.26
CA ALA A 476 2.36 30.69 -0.13
C ALA A 476 2.17 32.04 -0.82
N SER A 477 2.80 32.20 -1.99
CA SER A 477 2.70 33.37 -2.83
C SER A 477 1.24 33.82 -2.95
N ASP A 478 1.03 35.12 -2.67
CA ASP A 478 -0.11 35.96 -3.05
C ASP A 478 -1.54 35.40 -2.84
N ASP A 479 -2.30 36.14 -2.02
CA ASP A 479 -3.74 36.11 -1.82
C ASP A 479 -4.36 35.30 -0.67
N VAL A 480 -3.85 35.36 0.54
CA VAL A 480 -4.74 35.36 1.72
C VAL A 480 -4.12 36.21 2.83
N ILE A 481 -4.55 37.42 2.97
CA ILE A 481 -4.37 38.22 4.20
C ILE A 481 -5.27 37.55 5.25
N MET A 482 -4.68 36.74 6.12
CA MET A 482 -5.36 36.28 7.33
C MET A 482 -4.96 37.24 8.45
N ASP A 483 -5.74 38.33 8.58
CA ASP A 483 -5.84 39.14 9.79
C ASP A 483 -6.53 38.30 10.89
N ASN A 484 -5.79 37.39 11.49
CA ASN A 484 -6.24 36.68 12.67
C ASN A 484 -5.10 36.74 13.72
N GLU A 485 -5.30 37.55 14.75
CA GLU A 485 -4.40 37.69 15.93
C GLU A 485 -4.10 36.31 16.58
N GLU A 486 -4.90 35.29 16.33
CA GLU A 486 -4.76 33.93 16.89
C GLU A 486 -3.53 33.17 16.39
N TYR A 487 -2.88 33.58 15.29
CA TYR A 487 -1.74 32.88 14.69
C TYR A 487 -0.36 33.59 14.89
N GLN A 488 -0.30 34.75 15.53
CA GLN A 488 0.94 35.51 15.64
C GLN A 488 2.00 34.87 16.54
N GLU A 489 1.62 33.97 17.45
CA GLU A 489 2.54 33.28 18.36
C GLU A 489 2.87 31.84 17.96
N LYS A 490 2.29 31.34 16.86
CA LYS A 490 2.46 29.95 16.40
C LYS A 490 3.60 29.87 15.37
N PHE A 491 4.35 28.77 15.44
CA PHE A 491 5.49 28.52 14.57
C PHE A 491 5.59 27.05 14.14
N HIS A 492 6.31 26.81 13.07
CA HIS A 492 6.76 25.50 12.68
C HIS A 492 8.05 25.12 13.40
N LEU A 493 8.23 23.84 13.67
CA LEU A 493 9.45 23.27 14.22
C LEU A 493 10.04 22.29 13.24
N GLY A 494 11.28 22.46 12.87
CA GLY A 494 12.01 21.61 11.96
C GLY A 494 13.25 20.99 12.61
N VAL A 495 13.83 20.02 11.94
CA VAL A 495 15.17 19.55 12.28
C VAL A 495 16.15 20.65 11.89
N VAL A 496 17.08 20.98 12.79
CA VAL A 496 18.15 21.97 12.51
C VAL A 496 18.92 21.49 11.29
N ASP A 497 19.11 22.36 10.30
CA ASP A 497 19.83 22.12 9.04
C ASP A 497 19.13 21.25 7.99
N ILE A 498 17.87 20.84 8.20
CA ILE A 498 17.06 20.16 7.17
C ILE A 498 15.92 21.08 6.75
N ASN A 499 16.06 21.70 5.58
CA ASN A 499 15.00 22.48 4.97
C ASN A 499 13.82 21.60 4.57
N ASP A 500 12.59 22.10 4.79
CA ASP A 500 11.33 21.48 4.37
C ASP A 500 10.89 20.22 5.17
N SER A 501 11.36 20.07 6.43
CA SER A 501 10.92 18.99 7.32
C SER A 501 10.41 19.57 8.64
N CYS A 502 9.10 19.48 8.88
CA CYS A 502 8.42 20.03 10.06
C CYS A 502 7.86 18.94 10.98
N LEU A 503 7.92 19.21 12.29
CA LEU A 503 7.36 18.33 13.32
C LEU A 503 5.84 18.31 13.21
N ASP A 504 5.28 17.13 13.02
CA ASP A 504 3.86 16.90 12.71
C ASP A 504 3.17 16.13 13.85
N ALA A 505 2.10 16.74 14.39
CA ALA A 505 1.29 16.17 15.48
C ALA A 505 0.10 15.32 14.98
N SER A 506 0.11 14.88 13.74
CA SER A 506 -0.97 14.03 13.18
C SER A 506 -1.00 12.60 13.71
N ALA A 507 0.03 12.20 14.47
CA ALA A 507 0.06 10.90 15.12
C ALA A 507 -1.07 10.78 16.15
N SER A 508 -2.04 9.93 15.80
CA SER A 508 -2.99 9.20 16.62
C SER A 508 -3.79 9.94 17.71
N ARG A 509 -5.05 10.20 17.43
CA ARG A 509 -6.10 10.23 18.45
C ARG A 509 -6.33 8.81 18.97
N ARG A 510 -6.10 8.59 20.27
CA ARG A 510 -6.42 7.42 21.10
C ARG A 510 -5.45 6.25 21.02
N GLN A 511 -4.57 6.22 22.00
CA GLN A 511 -4.18 4.99 22.67
C GLN A 511 -4.25 5.21 24.18
N THR A 512 -4.47 4.11 24.92
CA THR A 512 -4.65 4.06 26.38
C THR A 512 -3.51 4.73 27.14
N ALA A 513 -3.77 5.23 28.31
CA ALA A 513 -2.97 6.14 29.15
C ALA A 513 -1.53 5.70 29.53
N SER A 514 -0.89 4.78 28.81
CA SER A 514 0.46 4.28 29.10
C SER A 514 1.44 4.30 27.92
N GLU A 515 1.03 4.74 26.72
CA GLU A 515 1.93 4.77 25.55
C GLU A 515 2.11 6.20 25.04
N THR A 516 3.38 6.65 24.97
CA THR A 516 3.74 7.94 24.42
C THR A 516 3.47 7.96 22.91
N ASN A 517 2.59 8.87 22.44
CA ASN A 517 2.33 9.06 21.02
C ASN A 517 3.56 9.71 20.36
N LEU A 518 4.26 8.95 19.54
CA LEU A 518 5.45 9.43 18.83
C LEU A 518 5.06 10.45 17.76
N LEU A 519 5.84 11.54 17.70
CA LEU A 519 5.74 12.54 16.64
C LEU A 519 6.64 12.20 15.46
N MET A 520 6.26 12.64 14.29
CA MET A 520 7.02 12.43 13.06
C MET A 520 7.37 13.77 12.41
N PHE A 521 8.41 13.77 11.58
CA PHE A 521 8.71 14.90 10.72
C PHE A 521 8.13 14.63 9.34
N SER A 522 7.40 15.60 8.79
CA SER A 522 6.84 15.55 7.45
C SER A 522 7.16 16.84 6.69
N ARG A 523 6.95 16.83 5.37
CA ARG A 523 7.16 18.03 4.56
C ARG A 523 6.37 19.20 5.13
N CYS A 524 7.04 20.37 5.27
CA CYS A 524 6.43 21.57 5.82
C CYS A 524 5.20 21.99 4.99
N LYS A 525 4.07 22.13 5.66
CA LYS A 525 2.79 22.60 5.10
C LYS A 525 2.16 23.58 6.06
N TRP A 526 1.45 24.58 5.54
CA TRP A 526 0.65 25.46 6.38
C TRP A 526 -0.58 24.73 6.90
N HIS A 527 -0.42 24.00 8.00
CA HIS A 527 -1.48 23.14 8.55
C HIS A 527 -1.41 23.08 10.07
N ALA A 528 -2.56 23.12 10.75
CA ALA A 528 -2.62 23.09 12.22
C ALA A 528 -1.87 21.92 12.87
N LYS A 529 -1.70 20.81 12.17
CA LYS A 529 -0.94 19.63 12.63
C LYS A 529 0.55 19.89 12.82
N GLN A 530 1.10 20.88 12.14
CA GLN A 530 2.51 21.26 12.20
C GLN A 530 2.76 22.59 12.93
N MET A 531 1.70 23.18 13.50
CA MET A 531 1.77 24.44 14.24
C MET A 531 1.90 24.19 15.72
N TRP A 532 2.88 24.87 16.32
CA TRP A 532 3.26 24.72 17.71
C TRP A 532 3.28 26.07 18.42
N GLU A 533 3.07 26.03 19.71
CA GLU A 533 3.08 27.19 20.63
C GLU A 533 3.89 26.82 21.86
N LEU A 534 4.79 27.71 22.30
CA LEU A 534 5.50 27.57 23.56
C LEU A 534 4.84 28.49 24.60
N ASN A 535 4.20 27.89 25.61
CA ASN A 535 3.52 28.65 26.64
C ASN A 535 4.46 29.07 27.80
N ASP A 536 4.00 29.96 28.67
CA ASP A 536 4.74 30.49 29.82
C ASP A 536 5.17 29.43 30.85
N ARG A 537 4.59 28.23 30.79
CA ARG A 537 4.95 27.10 31.66
C ARG A 537 6.09 26.27 31.09
N GLY A 538 6.63 26.63 29.93
CA GLY A 538 7.64 25.85 29.22
C GLY A 538 7.08 24.56 28.60
N ASN A 539 5.80 24.54 28.21
CA ASN A 539 5.21 23.46 27.45
C ASN A 539 5.18 23.82 25.96
N LEU A 540 5.59 22.90 25.12
CA LEU A 540 5.49 23.01 23.68
C LEU A 540 4.17 22.33 23.25
N VAL A 541 3.16 23.12 22.92
CA VAL A 541 1.77 22.71 22.70
C VAL A 541 1.48 22.59 21.23
N SER A 542 0.90 21.43 20.80
CA SER A 542 0.39 21.26 19.45
C SER A 542 -0.92 22.02 19.26
N SER A 543 -1.00 22.86 18.23
CA SER A 543 -2.25 23.56 17.88
C SER A 543 -3.37 22.60 17.46
N TYR A 544 -3.02 21.43 16.95
CA TYR A 544 -3.96 20.42 16.47
C TYR A 544 -4.52 19.53 17.57
N SER A 545 -3.63 18.90 18.37
CA SER A 545 -4.04 17.89 19.35
C SER A 545 -4.29 18.48 20.73
N ARG A 546 -3.81 19.72 21.01
CA ARG A 546 -3.76 20.34 22.34
C ARG A 546 -2.99 19.51 23.37
N LEU A 547 -2.19 18.57 22.91
CA LEU A 547 -1.21 17.83 23.71
C LEU A 547 0.13 18.53 23.66
N CYS A 548 0.99 18.19 24.61
CA CYS A 548 2.31 18.78 24.76
C CYS A 548 3.41 17.82 24.31
N ALA A 549 4.42 18.37 23.64
CA ALA A 549 5.60 17.62 23.23
C ALA A 549 6.44 17.21 24.45
N THR A 550 6.89 15.96 24.46
CA THR A 550 7.88 15.44 25.40
C THR A 550 9.04 14.84 24.64
N VAL A 551 10.22 14.81 25.28
CA VAL A 551 11.41 14.16 24.74
C VAL A 551 11.72 12.97 25.64
N GLU A 552 11.75 11.78 25.06
CA GLU A 552 12.11 10.55 25.75
C GLU A 552 13.43 10.04 25.17
N SER A 553 14.36 9.65 26.06
CA SER A 553 15.49 8.87 25.60
C SER A 553 14.99 7.46 25.33
N SER A 554 15.21 6.94 24.14
CA SER A 554 14.96 5.54 23.86
C SER A 554 15.95 4.69 24.67
N LYS A 555 15.61 4.42 25.93
CA LYS A 555 16.36 3.46 26.76
C LYS A 555 16.20 2.01 26.28
N GLU A 556 15.34 1.78 25.32
CA GLU A 556 15.21 0.54 24.56
C GLU A 556 15.60 0.82 23.13
N GLY A 557 16.83 0.56 22.83
CA GLY A 557 17.58 0.39 21.62
C GLY A 557 16.92 0.53 20.25
N GLY A 558 16.41 1.67 19.88
CA GLY A 558 16.16 2.02 18.49
C GLY A 558 17.31 2.86 17.95
N VAL A 559 18.39 2.24 17.48
CA VAL A 559 19.41 2.96 16.71
C VAL A 559 18.71 3.54 15.48
N THR A 560 18.72 4.88 15.33
CA THR A 560 18.21 5.56 14.14
C THR A 560 18.79 4.88 12.89
N GLY A 561 17.95 4.54 11.92
CA GLY A 561 18.38 3.89 10.69
C GLY A 561 18.35 2.35 10.69
N LEU A 562 18.17 1.68 11.83
CA LEU A 562 18.03 0.24 11.86
C LEU A 562 16.56 -0.18 12.01
N ARG A 563 16.16 -1.19 11.28
CA ARG A 563 14.84 -1.82 11.40
C ARG A 563 14.99 -3.34 11.40
N ALA A 564 14.06 -4.01 12.06
CA ALA A 564 13.91 -5.44 11.90
C ALA A 564 12.44 -5.84 11.86
N TRP A 565 12.17 -6.93 11.20
CA TRP A 565 10.85 -7.54 11.13
C TRP A 565 10.93 -9.01 11.48
N ILE A 566 9.86 -9.50 12.12
CA ILE A 566 9.72 -10.91 12.47
C ILE A 566 8.40 -11.46 11.92
N ALA A 567 8.42 -12.72 11.53
CA ALA A 567 7.23 -13.47 11.12
C ALA A 567 7.43 -14.95 11.43
N THR A 568 6.33 -15.73 11.41
CA THR A 568 6.36 -17.18 11.60
C THR A 568 5.76 -17.90 10.41
N GLY A 569 6.32 -19.04 10.07
CA GLY A 569 5.83 -19.93 9.03
C GLY A 569 4.83 -20.98 9.55
N ASN A 570 4.22 -21.72 8.63
CA ASN A 570 3.21 -22.74 8.96
C ASN A 570 3.76 -24.00 9.63
N LYS A 571 5.08 -24.26 9.50
CA LYS A 571 5.75 -25.42 10.07
C LYS A 571 6.60 -25.07 11.32
N GLY A 572 6.41 -23.85 11.85
CA GLY A 572 7.14 -23.34 13.00
C GLY A 572 8.44 -22.63 12.64
N GLU A 573 8.66 -22.30 11.37
CA GLU A 573 9.78 -21.46 10.95
C GLU A 573 9.62 -20.07 11.54
N ILE A 574 10.74 -19.44 11.89
CA ILE A 574 10.84 -18.04 12.28
C ILE A 574 11.61 -17.32 11.18
N TYR A 575 11.04 -16.25 10.66
CA TYR A 575 11.69 -15.34 9.72
C TYR A 575 12.08 -14.07 10.47
N LEU A 576 13.36 -13.71 10.42
CA LEU A 576 13.89 -12.48 11.02
C LEU A 576 14.64 -11.71 9.94
N ALA A 577 14.16 -10.51 9.63
CA ALA A 577 14.78 -9.62 8.66
C ALA A 577 15.43 -8.43 9.37
N PHE A 578 16.70 -8.16 9.07
CA PHE A 578 17.40 -6.94 9.46
C PHE A 578 17.49 -6.00 8.28
N PHE A 579 17.30 -4.72 8.53
CA PHE A 579 17.40 -3.66 7.53
C PHE A 579 18.28 -2.53 8.04
N ASN A 580 19.16 -2.07 7.18
CA ASN A 580 20.00 -0.91 7.42
C ASN A 580 19.52 0.25 6.54
N LEU A 581 18.90 1.26 7.12
CA LEU A 581 18.42 2.43 6.36
C LEU A 581 19.50 3.53 6.24
N ASP A 582 20.66 3.34 6.89
CA ASP A 582 21.79 4.29 6.85
C ASP A 582 22.65 4.11 5.59
N SER A 583 23.40 5.15 5.25
CA SER A 583 24.35 5.15 4.14
C SER A 583 25.70 4.47 4.44
N THR A 584 25.87 3.87 5.62
CA THR A 584 27.10 3.17 6.04
C THR A 584 26.80 1.76 6.48
N ASN A 585 27.78 0.85 6.38
CA ASN A 585 27.64 -0.51 6.88
C ASN A 585 27.31 -0.53 8.39
N ARG A 586 26.39 -1.42 8.76
CA ARG A 586 25.99 -1.63 10.16
C ARG A 586 26.09 -3.12 10.51
N LYS A 587 26.67 -3.42 11.67
CA LYS A 587 26.50 -4.74 12.28
C LYS A 587 25.20 -4.71 13.08
N ILE A 588 24.23 -5.51 12.71
CA ILE A 588 22.92 -5.60 13.37
C ILE A 588 22.83 -6.96 14.05
N SER A 589 22.32 -6.97 15.28
CA SER A 589 22.16 -8.20 16.04
C SER A 589 20.85 -8.24 16.83
N ALA A 590 20.40 -9.47 17.16
CA ALA A 590 19.25 -9.76 18.00
C ALA A 590 19.51 -11.00 18.86
N ARG A 591 19.06 -10.99 20.12
CA ARG A 591 19.20 -12.13 21.02
C ARG A 591 18.08 -13.14 20.79
N ILE A 592 18.40 -14.43 20.87
CA ILE A 592 17.38 -15.49 20.75
C ILE A 592 16.32 -15.38 21.86
N SER A 593 16.72 -14.96 23.07
CA SER A 593 15.79 -14.69 24.18
C SER A 593 14.76 -13.59 23.89
N ASP A 594 15.09 -12.64 23.02
CA ASP A 594 14.17 -11.56 22.65
C ASP A 594 13.14 -12.03 21.60
N LEU A 595 13.49 -13.01 20.76
CA LEU A 595 12.52 -13.70 19.90
C LEU A 595 11.44 -14.41 20.74
N GLU A 596 11.83 -15.05 21.87
CA GLU A 596 10.90 -15.70 22.80
C GLU A 596 9.93 -14.69 23.43
N LYS A 597 10.41 -13.48 23.79
CA LYS A 597 9.55 -12.42 24.34
C LYS A 597 8.43 -12.01 23.37
N VAL A 598 8.74 -11.97 22.07
CA VAL A 598 7.80 -11.53 21.04
C VAL A 598 6.88 -12.66 20.57
N LEU A 599 7.43 -13.85 20.31
CA LEU A 599 6.67 -14.96 19.73
C LEU A 599 6.13 -15.95 20.77
N GLY A 600 6.66 -15.91 22.01
CA GLY A 600 6.34 -16.84 23.09
C GLY A 600 7.07 -18.21 22.99
N LYS A 601 7.03 -18.97 24.10
CA LYS A 601 7.72 -20.27 24.24
C LYS A 601 7.25 -21.35 23.26
N ALA A 602 6.10 -21.17 22.65
CA ALA A 602 5.60 -22.14 21.66
C ALA A 602 6.47 -22.21 20.40
N PHE A 603 7.08 -21.09 20.03
CA PHE A 603 7.95 -20.98 18.86
C PHE A 603 9.43 -21.15 19.19
N VAL A 604 9.88 -20.67 20.34
CA VAL A 604 11.27 -20.78 20.80
C VAL A 604 11.35 -21.81 21.93
N ARG A 605 11.29 -23.08 21.57
CA ARG A 605 11.25 -24.20 22.56
C ARG A 605 12.59 -24.50 23.18
N LYS A 606 13.66 -24.26 22.43
CA LYS A 606 15.04 -24.43 22.86
C LYS A 606 15.75 -23.12 22.60
N HIS A 607 16.53 -22.60 23.50
CA HIS A 607 17.35 -21.41 23.27
C HIS A 607 18.46 -21.63 22.22
N SER A 608 18.16 -22.48 21.21
CA SER A 608 19.05 -22.80 20.10
C SER A 608 18.23 -22.95 18.82
N CYS A 609 18.62 -22.25 17.78
CA CYS A 609 17.93 -22.24 16.50
C CYS A 609 18.88 -22.62 15.36
N SER A 610 18.49 -23.56 14.51
CA SER A 610 19.18 -23.74 13.23
C SER A 610 18.84 -22.56 12.33
N CYS A 611 19.83 -21.97 11.65
CA CYS A 611 19.69 -20.72 10.95
C CYS A 611 20.29 -20.78 9.53
N THR A 612 19.57 -20.28 8.55
CA THR A 612 20.05 -20.08 7.18
C THR A 612 19.82 -18.62 6.78
N GLU A 613 20.83 -17.97 6.20
CA GLU A 613 20.68 -16.66 5.59
C GLU A 613 20.12 -16.84 4.17
N VAL A 614 18.98 -16.21 3.91
CA VAL A 614 18.13 -16.50 2.74
C VAL A 614 18.72 -15.98 1.43
N TRP A 615 19.31 -14.78 1.44
CA TRP A 615 19.81 -14.16 0.20
C TRP A 615 21.06 -14.84 -0.34
N SER A 616 21.96 -15.29 0.55
CA SER A 616 23.19 -16.01 0.15
C SER A 616 23.03 -17.52 0.14
N GLY A 617 21.94 -18.04 0.74
CA GLY A 617 21.74 -19.47 0.96
C GLY A 617 22.70 -20.07 2.02
N LYS A 618 23.46 -19.23 2.75
CA LYS A 618 24.46 -19.69 3.71
C LYS A 618 23.81 -20.28 4.94
N ASN A 619 24.11 -21.55 5.21
CA ASN A 619 23.78 -22.19 6.48
C ASN A 619 24.73 -21.69 7.58
N LEU A 620 24.18 -21.05 8.61
CA LEU A 620 24.92 -20.52 9.76
C LEU A 620 25.05 -21.51 10.90
N GLY A 621 24.46 -22.70 10.77
CA GLY A 621 24.45 -23.72 11.81
C GLY A 621 23.47 -23.42 12.93
N VAL A 622 23.82 -23.82 14.16
CA VAL A 622 23.00 -23.61 15.35
C VAL A 622 23.46 -22.37 16.09
N VAL A 623 22.50 -21.44 16.27
CA VAL A 623 22.67 -20.18 17.00
C VAL A 623 22.02 -20.33 18.38
N THR A 624 22.72 -19.99 19.48
CA THR A 624 22.24 -20.21 20.85
C THR A 624 22.00 -18.93 21.64
N GLU A 625 22.74 -17.87 21.36
CA GLU A 625 22.65 -16.62 22.15
C GLU A 625 22.19 -15.43 21.30
N GLU A 626 22.91 -15.17 20.24
CA GLU A 626 22.71 -13.97 19.39
C GLU A 626 22.88 -14.31 17.92
N ILE A 627 22.00 -13.77 17.09
CA ILE A 627 22.15 -13.75 15.65
C ILE A 627 22.61 -12.37 15.21
N SER A 628 23.63 -12.30 14.35
CA SER A 628 24.14 -11.02 13.86
C SER A 628 24.58 -11.08 12.42
N ALA A 629 24.51 -9.94 11.74
CA ALA A 629 25.04 -9.77 10.38
C ALA A 629 25.57 -8.35 10.17
N VAL A 630 26.53 -8.20 9.28
CA VAL A 630 26.89 -6.90 8.70
C VAL A 630 25.95 -6.65 7.51
N VAL A 631 25.21 -5.55 7.57
CA VAL A 631 24.23 -5.15 6.58
C VAL A 631 24.75 -3.93 5.84
N ASN A 632 24.81 -4.05 4.51
CA ASN A 632 25.25 -2.97 3.62
C ASN A 632 24.37 -1.72 3.73
N PRO A 633 24.83 -0.55 3.27
CA PRO A 633 23.98 0.64 3.14
C PRO A 633 22.69 0.32 2.39
N HIS A 634 21.55 0.73 2.95
CA HIS A 634 20.21 0.49 2.42
C HIS A 634 19.85 -0.99 2.19
N GLY A 635 20.71 -1.90 2.70
CA GLY A 635 20.57 -3.34 2.50
C GLY A 635 19.69 -4.03 3.52
N SER A 636 19.44 -5.31 3.26
CA SER A 636 18.76 -6.22 4.17
C SER A 636 19.41 -7.60 4.24
N VAL A 637 19.24 -8.26 5.38
CA VAL A 637 19.60 -9.67 5.59
C VAL A 637 18.38 -10.37 6.17
N LEU A 638 18.03 -11.52 5.61
CA LEU A 638 16.87 -12.30 6.03
C LEU A 638 17.31 -13.67 6.51
N PHE A 639 16.88 -14.05 7.68
CA PHE A 639 17.13 -15.35 8.27
C PHE A 639 15.85 -16.19 8.31
N GLU A 640 15.97 -17.46 7.89
CA GLU A 640 14.99 -18.51 8.15
C GLU A 640 15.55 -19.38 9.27
N MET A 641 14.80 -19.51 10.36
CA MET A 641 15.24 -20.19 11.58
C MET A 641 14.22 -21.23 12.02
N THR A 642 14.72 -22.30 12.64
CA THR A 642 13.91 -23.31 13.35
C THR A 642 14.48 -23.49 14.73
N CYS A 643 13.71 -23.22 15.79
CA CYS A 643 14.14 -23.22 17.21
C CYS A 643 13.58 -24.40 18.01
#